data_4bae91419ac1cec4824f58da942fa273
#
_entry.id   4bae91419ac1cec4824f58da942fa273
#
_cell.length_a   1.000
_cell.length_b   1.000
_cell.length_c   1.000
_cell.angle_alpha   90.00
_cell.angle_beta   90.00
_cell.angle_gamma   90.00
#
_symmetry.space_group_name_H-M   'P 1'
#
loop_
_entity.id
_entity.type
_entity.pdbx_description
1 polymer ?
#
loop_
_entity_poly.entity_id
_entity_poly.type
_entity_poly.pdbx_seq_one_letter_code
_entity_poly.pdbx_strand_id
1 'polypeptide(L)'
;MKIKYLSGVISAVTVLTALQSPCAIAQTGTGATGSDSGLEEVLVTAQRRSESLSRTPVAVAVLGTESLARQAVISEADLQLAVPGLTVKAGQSSNQLNYALRGQTVDSFSSSRASVLPYFNEVQVGGSASTAFYDLSSIQVLKGPQGTLFGRNSTGGAVLMTTAKPGEELGGYVSGWLGDYENRKVEGAIDVPIVPEKVLMRVSGYYQKADGFQENIRTGDRGGDIDRKNLRVSLTLNPTDSISNEFVLDYADVGGTSMVSVAYNTVPLGSSFVPTQLLYSPGLDTAFATPGLWDLFLAAHPGTDPEGFEASVAKQRERGPFKINSDAPNIRENENYVMSNITSFELSDTLKIRNIIGYTDLDSQIASEFDGTEYPADSGGDIGRIGNLKQFSEELQLVGESAGGALSYVAGLYYSDEEDNTYSLSQIVDLSPIAPVTKQINNGRTSNETKAVYAQGTLDIGDMTGVDGLSVTAGARYSEEDVEFKHKADDVYIANPAPPGAVFENPLSDTFEQVSWTLGLQQQLSDDLLLYAVTRRSYRSGGFNYFAPPLAGFGNEGGAEYQEEKATDFEVGAKWEGTAGDVPARLNIALYTMTIEDIQRSNYVSIFGQLAGITVNVPESEIKGVEIDGVINPTQWLSLGASVAYTDAQFTDSAVSVLQNPEVDFGPYPDQPDWSGSVFADLSFPITDGLEGSLRADVYSQTSSYFSSTADTLNPGSKIDGYTITNLRLAVESEDGGWTVAAYLKNAFDETYYVGGIGFASLFAVNTVIPGAPRTYMVEARYKF
;
A
#
# COMPACT_ATOMS: atom_id res chain seq x y z
N MET A 1 2.36 27.00 17.59
CA MET A 1 2.21 28.43 17.20
C MET A 1 1.53 28.40 15.85
N LYS A 2 0.20 28.50 15.83
CA LYS A 2 -0.62 28.33 14.62
C LYS A 2 -0.41 29.50 13.68
N ILE A 3 0.15 29.24 12.50
CA ILE A 3 0.19 30.23 11.42
C ILE A 3 -1.16 30.16 10.68
N LYS A 4 -2.09 31.01 11.11
CA LYS A 4 -3.27 31.37 10.34
C LYS A 4 -2.85 32.44 9.32
N TYR A 5 -2.58 32.05 8.09
CA TYR A 5 -2.61 32.94 6.89
C TYR A 5 -2.36 32.09 5.65
N LEU A 6 -3.41 31.52 5.06
CA LEU A 6 -3.48 31.23 3.62
C LEU A 6 -4.95 31.04 3.17
N SER A 7 -5.80 32.01 3.54
CA SER A 7 -7.14 32.13 2.92
C SER A 7 -7.17 33.40 2.08
N GLY A 8 -6.54 33.37 0.90
CA GLY A 8 -6.48 34.57 0.08
C GLY A 8 -5.87 34.39 -1.30
N VAL A 9 -5.96 33.21 -1.94
CA VAL A 9 -5.55 33.05 -3.36
C VAL A 9 -6.49 32.06 -4.07
N ILE A 10 -7.78 32.36 -4.09
CA ILE A 10 -8.71 31.79 -5.08
C ILE A 10 -9.59 32.94 -5.54
N SER A 11 -9.03 33.83 -6.37
CA SER A 11 -9.77 34.77 -7.19
C SER A 11 -8.85 35.36 -8.25
N ALA A 12 -8.39 34.54 -9.20
CA ALA A 12 -7.72 35.01 -10.41
C ALA A 12 -7.73 33.92 -11.50
N VAL A 13 -8.90 33.51 -11.96
CA VAL A 13 -9.05 32.83 -13.24
C VAL A 13 -10.23 33.52 -13.97
N THR A 14 -10.02 34.73 -14.40
CA THR A 14 -10.82 35.34 -15.47
C THR A 14 -9.91 36.38 -16.13
N VAL A 15 -9.44 36.06 -17.30
CA VAL A 15 -8.86 36.88 -18.39
C VAL A 15 -7.75 36.04 -19.05
N LEU A 16 -8.07 35.41 -20.16
CA LEU A 16 -7.20 35.31 -21.33
C LEU A 16 -8.02 34.77 -22.52
N THR A 17 -8.80 35.67 -23.12
CA THR A 17 -9.21 35.54 -24.53
C THR A 17 -8.47 36.61 -25.30
N ALA A 18 -7.72 36.19 -26.27
CA ALA A 18 -7.12 36.93 -27.38
C ALA A 18 -5.59 36.84 -27.44
N LEU A 19 -5.14 35.92 -28.30
CA LEU A 19 -4.04 36.22 -29.23
C LEU A 19 -3.89 34.99 -30.17
N GLN A 20 -4.56 35.07 -31.32
CA GLN A 20 -4.28 34.17 -32.45
C GLN A 20 -3.12 34.79 -33.24
N SER A 21 -2.06 34.03 -33.40
CA SER A 21 -1.11 34.21 -34.52
C SER A 21 -0.51 32.83 -34.86
N PRO A 22 -0.52 32.43 -36.12
CA PRO A 22 0.00 31.14 -36.53
C PRO A 22 1.51 31.19 -36.63
N CYS A 23 2.20 30.32 -35.93
CA CYS A 23 3.63 30.08 -36.15
C CYS A 23 3.84 28.67 -36.73
N ALA A 24 4.72 28.62 -37.72
CA ALA A 24 4.95 27.48 -38.58
C ALA A 24 5.60 26.31 -37.84
N ILE A 25 5.14 25.12 -38.17
CA ILE A 25 5.67 23.83 -37.73
C ILE A 25 7.05 23.58 -38.36
N ALA A 26 8.08 23.50 -37.55
CA ALA A 26 9.34 22.87 -37.93
C ALA A 26 9.39 21.52 -37.24
N GLN A 27 9.18 20.45 -38.00
CA GLN A 27 9.48 19.07 -37.57
C GLN A 27 11.00 18.92 -37.43
N THR A 28 11.46 18.72 -36.22
CA THR A 28 12.75 18.08 -35.96
C THR A 28 12.51 16.72 -35.33
N GLY A 29 12.55 15.67 -36.14
CA GLY A 29 12.52 14.31 -35.65
C GLY A 29 13.80 14.01 -34.88
N THR A 30 13.68 13.73 -33.60
CA THR A 30 14.69 12.98 -32.86
C THR A 30 14.37 11.52 -33.04
N GLY A 31 15.26 10.84 -33.80
CA GLY A 31 15.16 9.40 -34.06
C GLY A 31 15.25 8.61 -32.76
N ALA A 32 14.15 8.04 -32.36
CA ALA A 32 14.18 6.87 -31.51
C ALA A 32 14.76 5.71 -32.32
N THR A 33 15.88 5.16 -31.88
CA THR A 33 16.33 3.85 -32.34
C THR A 33 15.37 2.83 -31.71
N GLY A 34 14.23 2.62 -32.37
CA GLY A 34 13.24 1.63 -31.96
C GLY A 34 13.84 0.24 -32.06
N SER A 35 13.62 -0.59 -31.06
CA SER A 35 13.70 -2.04 -31.21
C SER A 35 12.65 -2.44 -32.25
N ASP A 36 13.04 -3.36 -33.14
CA ASP A 36 12.22 -3.83 -34.28
C ASP A 36 10.93 -4.60 -33.83
N SER A 37 10.69 -4.68 -32.50
CA SER A 37 9.62 -5.46 -31.87
C SER A 37 8.21 -4.84 -31.92
N GLY A 38 8.08 -3.55 -32.19
CA GLY A 38 6.76 -2.86 -32.21
C GLY A 38 6.09 -2.74 -30.84
N LEU A 39 6.77 -3.07 -29.74
CA LEU A 39 6.39 -2.80 -28.36
C LEU A 39 7.21 -1.61 -27.84
N GLU A 40 6.58 -0.76 -27.01
CA GLU A 40 7.29 0.32 -26.35
C GLU A 40 8.33 -0.24 -25.36
N GLU A 41 9.55 0.27 -25.39
CA GLU A 41 10.59 -0.10 -24.44
C GLU A 41 10.19 0.40 -23.04
N VAL A 42 10.13 -0.52 -22.07
CA VAL A 42 9.77 -0.22 -20.69
C VAL A 42 11.03 -0.08 -19.85
N LEU A 43 11.28 1.12 -19.35
CA LEU A 43 12.40 1.38 -18.44
C LEU A 43 12.00 1.17 -16.97
N VAL A 44 12.90 0.58 -16.21
CA VAL A 44 12.75 0.31 -14.77
C VAL A 44 13.90 0.90 -13.96
N THR A 45 13.62 1.24 -12.71
CA THR A 45 14.63 1.74 -11.76
C THR A 45 14.85 0.76 -10.59
N ALA A 46 14.48 -0.50 -10.81
CA ALA A 46 14.52 -1.56 -9.79
C ALA A 46 15.93 -1.79 -9.18
N GLN A 47 16.99 -1.47 -9.91
CA GLN A 47 18.37 -1.57 -9.43
C GLN A 47 19.02 -0.22 -9.11
N ARG A 48 18.23 0.80 -8.77
CA ARG A 48 18.71 2.19 -8.57
C ARG A 48 19.40 2.78 -9.81
N ARG A 49 19.17 2.19 -10.97
CA ARG A 49 19.62 2.62 -12.29
C ARG A 49 18.48 2.45 -13.28
N SER A 50 18.44 3.28 -14.31
CA SER A 50 17.49 3.13 -15.41
C SER A 50 17.97 2.01 -16.32
N GLU A 51 17.19 0.94 -16.43
CA GLU A 51 17.48 -0.26 -17.23
C GLU A 51 16.23 -0.69 -17.99
N SER A 52 16.39 -1.41 -19.10
CA SER A 52 15.25 -2.02 -19.78
C SER A 52 14.65 -3.15 -18.95
N LEU A 53 13.31 -3.22 -18.88
CA LEU A 53 12.58 -4.30 -18.21
C LEU A 53 13.03 -5.69 -18.67
N SER A 54 13.26 -5.86 -19.97
CA SER A 54 13.68 -7.12 -20.58
C SER A 54 15.08 -7.58 -20.18
N ARG A 55 15.90 -6.64 -19.65
CA ARG A 55 17.30 -6.91 -19.23
C ARG A 55 17.50 -6.91 -17.72
N THR A 56 16.46 -6.60 -16.94
CA THR A 56 16.56 -6.51 -15.47
C THR A 56 16.24 -7.87 -14.84
N PRO A 57 17.18 -8.51 -14.11
CA PRO A 57 17.02 -9.88 -13.57
C PRO A 57 16.22 -9.90 -12.26
N VAL A 58 15.05 -9.29 -12.24
CA VAL A 58 14.13 -9.20 -11.09
C VAL A 58 12.69 -9.27 -11.59
N ALA A 59 11.82 -9.96 -10.84
CA ALA A 59 10.38 -9.91 -11.10
C ALA A 59 9.85 -8.51 -10.75
N VAL A 60 9.36 -7.79 -11.76
CA VAL A 60 8.81 -6.43 -11.60
C VAL A 60 7.63 -6.22 -12.53
N ALA A 61 6.54 -5.63 -12.01
CA ALA A 61 5.44 -5.15 -12.82
C ALA A 61 5.54 -3.63 -12.98
N VAL A 62 5.29 -3.12 -14.19
CA VAL A 62 5.44 -1.70 -14.52
C VAL A 62 4.17 -1.17 -15.17
N LEU A 63 3.66 -0.07 -14.62
CA LEU A 63 2.55 0.69 -15.17
C LEU A 63 3.05 2.09 -15.51
N GLY A 64 3.23 2.38 -16.80
CA GLY A 64 3.55 3.72 -17.30
C GLY A 64 2.32 4.62 -17.34
N THR A 65 2.51 5.90 -17.68
CA THR A 65 1.45 6.93 -17.72
C THR A 65 0.23 6.48 -18.54
N GLU A 66 0.46 5.90 -19.70
CA GLU A 66 -0.62 5.44 -20.59
C GLU A 66 -1.39 4.25 -19.99
N SER A 67 -0.68 3.26 -19.44
CA SER A 67 -1.30 2.11 -18.78
C SER A 67 -2.12 2.53 -17.56
N LEU A 68 -1.62 3.48 -16.74
CA LEU A 68 -2.35 4.04 -15.60
C LEU A 68 -3.65 4.71 -16.04
N ALA A 69 -3.61 5.50 -17.12
CA ALA A 69 -4.78 6.17 -17.67
C ALA A 69 -5.78 5.17 -18.31
N ARG A 70 -5.31 4.23 -19.13
CA ARG A 70 -6.17 3.24 -19.81
C ARG A 70 -6.87 2.29 -18.86
N GLN A 71 -6.20 1.90 -17.76
CA GLN A 71 -6.76 1.02 -16.73
C GLN A 71 -7.52 1.79 -15.64
N ALA A 72 -7.55 3.13 -15.71
CA ALA A 72 -8.11 3.99 -14.66
C ALA A 72 -7.59 3.62 -13.26
N VAL A 73 -6.27 3.42 -13.15
CA VAL A 73 -5.60 3.21 -11.86
C VAL A 73 -5.47 4.56 -11.17
N ILE A 74 -6.45 4.87 -10.33
CA ILE A 74 -6.58 6.16 -9.62
C ILE A 74 -6.43 6.02 -8.11
N SER A 75 -6.29 4.78 -7.63
CA SER A 75 -6.13 4.44 -6.21
C SER A 75 -5.28 3.19 -6.03
N GLU A 76 -4.83 2.96 -4.81
CA GLU A 76 -4.11 1.75 -4.42
C GLU A 76 -4.92 0.48 -4.69
N ALA A 77 -6.23 0.51 -4.46
CA ALA A 77 -7.12 -0.63 -4.72
C ALA A 77 -7.17 -1.02 -6.20
N ASP A 78 -7.08 -0.04 -7.11
CA ASP A 78 -7.02 -0.30 -8.55
C ASP A 78 -5.70 -0.99 -8.93
N LEU A 79 -4.61 -0.72 -8.19
CA LEU A 79 -3.30 -1.32 -8.44
C LEU A 79 -3.30 -2.85 -8.26
N GLN A 80 -4.09 -3.38 -7.31
CA GLN A 80 -4.28 -4.82 -7.13
C GLN A 80 -4.84 -5.48 -8.39
N LEU A 81 -5.81 -4.84 -9.04
CA LEU A 81 -6.44 -5.37 -10.26
C LEU A 81 -5.47 -5.38 -11.46
N ALA A 82 -4.52 -4.44 -11.46
CA ALA A 82 -3.52 -4.28 -12.53
C ALA A 82 -2.27 -5.16 -12.33
N VAL A 83 -1.96 -5.57 -11.08
CA VAL A 83 -0.75 -6.31 -10.72
C VAL A 83 -1.11 -7.59 -9.95
N PRO A 84 -1.41 -8.71 -10.61
CA PRO A 84 -1.63 -9.99 -9.96
C PRO A 84 -0.45 -10.41 -9.06
N GLY A 85 -0.79 -11.02 -7.92
CA GLY A 85 0.15 -11.34 -6.85
C GLY A 85 0.37 -10.18 -5.85
N LEU A 86 -0.07 -8.95 -6.18
CA LEU A 86 -0.22 -7.87 -5.22
C LEU A 86 -1.62 -7.93 -4.62
N THR A 87 -1.71 -7.93 -3.31
CA THR A 87 -2.95 -7.70 -2.57
C THR A 87 -2.87 -6.33 -1.91
N VAL A 88 -3.94 -5.54 -2.02
CA VAL A 88 -4.07 -4.26 -1.32
C VAL A 88 -5.14 -4.44 -0.25
N LYS A 89 -4.68 -4.63 0.97
CA LYS A 89 -5.54 -4.91 2.10
C LYS A 89 -5.99 -3.63 2.78
N ALA A 90 -7.27 -3.51 3.03
CA ALA A 90 -7.77 -2.57 4.03
C ALA A 90 -7.49 -3.14 5.44
N GLY A 91 -6.73 -2.43 6.24
CA GLY A 91 -6.36 -2.84 7.60
C GLY A 91 -7.52 -2.66 8.60
N GLN A 92 -7.41 -1.66 9.49
CA GLN A 92 -8.47 -1.32 10.45
C GLN A 92 -9.66 -0.62 9.78
N SER A 93 -9.41 0.02 8.65
CA SER A 93 -10.41 0.73 7.86
C SER A 93 -9.98 0.77 6.40
N SER A 94 -10.88 1.11 5.50
CA SER A 94 -10.58 1.25 4.06
C SER A 94 -9.49 2.29 3.73
N ASN A 95 -8.96 2.98 4.72
CA ASN A 95 -7.97 4.05 4.57
C ASN A 95 -6.57 3.65 5.04
N GLN A 96 -6.45 2.58 5.81
CA GLN A 96 -5.18 1.97 6.14
C GLN A 96 -4.90 0.86 5.14
N LEU A 97 -4.45 1.26 3.96
CA LEU A 97 -4.10 0.30 2.92
C LEU A 97 -2.67 -0.21 3.13
N ASN A 98 -2.55 -1.51 3.17
CA ASN A 98 -1.28 -2.21 3.23
C ASN A 98 -1.10 -3.03 1.96
N TYR A 99 0.11 -2.97 1.41
CA TYR A 99 0.49 -3.83 0.31
C TYR A 99 0.92 -5.19 0.85
N ALA A 100 0.45 -6.25 0.23
CA ALA A 100 0.92 -7.61 0.46
C ALA A 100 1.44 -8.21 -0.86
N LEU A 101 2.62 -8.78 -0.83
CA LEU A 101 3.28 -9.41 -1.97
C LEU A 101 3.88 -10.75 -1.53
N ARG A 102 3.63 -11.82 -2.31
CA ARG A 102 4.17 -13.15 -2.03
C ARG A 102 3.94 -13.57 -0.57
N GLY A 103 2.71 -13.36 -0.05
CA GLY A 103 2.34 -13.69 1.33
C GLY A 103 2.93 -12.76 2.41
N GLN A 104 3.80 -11.83 2.06
CA GLN A 104 4.32 -10.86 3.01
C GLN A 104 3.29 -9.74 3.21
N THR A 105 2.76 -9.62 4.43
CA THR A 105 1.70 -8.67 4.82
C THR A 105 1.92 -8.13 6.23
N VAL A 106 1.08 -7.19 6.63
CA VAL A 106 0.97 -6.66 7.99
C VAL A 106 -0.46 -6.90 8.49
N ASP A 107 -0.58 -7.50 9.66
CA ASP A 107 -1.88 -7.72 10.28
C ASP A 107 -2.49 -6.42 10.80
N SER A 108 -3.82 -6.38 10.90
CA SER A 108 -4.55 -5.25 11.51
C SER A 108 -4.10 -5.06 12.96
N PHE A 109 -4.01 -3.82 13.43
CA PHE A 109 -3.55 -3.46 14.78
C PHE A 109 -2.13 -3.94 15.15
N SER A 110 -1.33 -4.38 14.17
CA SER A 110 0.06 -4.72 14.39
C SER A 110 0.89 -3.49 14.76
N SER A 111 1.85 -3.67 15.66
CA SER A 111 2.90 -2.69 15.91
C SER A 111 4.06 -2.82 14.92
N SER A 112 4.08 -3.87 14.10
CA SER A 112 5.15 -4.10 13.12
C SER A 112 5.06 -3.15 11.92
N ARG A 113 6.19 -2.90 11.30
CA ARG A 113 6.30 -2.12 10.06
C ARG A 113 5.74 -2.90 8.86
N ALA A 114 5.37 -2.18 7.79
CA ALA A 114 4.99 -2.81 6.55
C ALA A 114 6.14 -3.65 5.97
N SER A 115 5.81 -4.80 5.36
CA SER A 115 6.77 -5.69 4.68
C SER A 115 6.99 -5.35 3.20
N VAL A 116 6.11 -4.51 2.65
CA VAL A 116 6.17 -3.94 1.30
C VAL A 116 6.02 -2.44 1.44
N LEU A 117 7.06 -1.70 1.11
CA LEU A 117 7.10 -0.26 1.34
C LEU A 117 6.82 0.54 0.08
N PRO A 118 6.04 1.62 0.18
CA PRO A 118 5.93 2.61 -0.89
C PRO A 118 7.14 3.55 -0.89
N TYR A 119 7.59 3.89 -2.09
CA TYR A 119 8.59 4.90 -2.38
C TYR A 119 7.99 5.97 -3.29
N PHE A 120 8.23 7.21 -2.97
CA PHE A 120 7.85 8.35 -3.77
C PHE A 120 9.10 9.09 -4.26
N ASN A 121 9.35 9.08 -5.58
CA ASN A 121 10.58 9.60 -6.18
C ASN A 121 11.83 9.15 -5.41
N GLU A 122 12.00 7.85 -5.26
CA GLU A 122 13.10 7.16 -4.56
C GLU A 122 13.17 7.36 -3.03
N VAL A 123 12.34 8.21 -2.44
CA VAL A 123 12.25 8.38 -0.99
C VAL A 123 11.23 7.40 -0.42
N GLN A 124 11.63 6.65 0.61
CA GLN A 124 10.71 5.81 1.37
C GLN A 124 9.71 6.69 2.12
N VAL A 125 8.42 6.42 1.95
CA VAL A 125 7.35 7.11 2.68
C VAL A 125 6.69 6.17 3.69
N GLY A 126 6.28 6.70 4.84
CA GLY A 126 5.58 5.92 5.86
C GLY A 126 4.31 5.28 5.29
N GLY A 127 4.00 4.03 5.69
CA GLY A 127 2.93 3.21 5.10
C GLY A 127 1.52 3.81 5.12
N SER A 128 1.28 4.86 5.93
CA SER A 128 0.01 5.60 5.95
C SER A 128 0.04 6.90 5.14
N ALA A 129 1.21 7.28 4.59
CA ALA A 129 1.35 8.45 3.76
C ALA A 129 0.72 8.17 2.38
N SER A 130 -0.57 8.42 2.25
CA SER A 130 -1.30 8.29 0.99
C SER A 130 -0.93 9.43 0.05
N THR A 131 -0.04 9.16 -0.90
CA THR A 131 0.17 10.04 -2.05
C THR A 131 -0.90 9.74 -3.10
N ALA A 132 -1.55 10.75 -3.66
CA ALA A 132 -2.56 10.50 -4.68
C ALA A 132 -1.91 9.99 -5.97
N PHE A 133 -2.59 9.04 -6.62
CA PHE A 133 -2.21 8.50 -7.94
C PHE A 133 -2.58 9.49 -9.05
N TYR A 134 -1.96 10.65 -9.07
CA TYR A 134 -2.15 11.65 -10.12
C TYR A 134 -0.81 12.16 -10.62
N ASP A 135 -0.76 12.53 -11.89
CA ASP A 135 0.42 13.09 -12.54
C ASP A 135 1.68 12.25 -12.30
N LEU A 136 1.56 10.93 -12.43
CA LEU A 136 2.64 9.96 -12.32
C LEU A 136 3.19 9.60 -13.71
N SER A 137 4.50 9.42 -13.80
CA SER A 137 5.15 8.84 -14.97
C SER A 137 5.13 7.31 -14.93
N SER A 138 5.27 6.72 -13.73
CA SER A 138 5.20 5.26 -13.59
C SER A 138 4.91 4.83 -12.15
N ILE A 139 4.35 3.61 -12.03
CA ILE A 139 4.35 2.80 -10.82
C ILE A 139 5.07 1.50 -11.14
N GLN A 140 6.06 1.13 -10.32
CA GLN A 140 6.78 -0.13 -10.44
C GLN A 140 6.57 -0.94 -9.17
N VAL A 141 6.20 -2.21 -9.31
CA VAL A 141 6.02 -3.13 -8.18
C VAL A 141 7.10 -4.19 -8.25
N LEU A 142 8.09 -4.06 -7.37
CA LEU A 142 9.20 -5.00 -7.23
C LEU A 142 8.77 -6.14 -6.31
N LYS A 143 8.93 -7.37 -6.77
CA LYS A 143 8.45 -8.55 -6.05
C LYS A 143 9.61 -9.31 -5.40
N GLY A 144 9.38 -9.78 -4.16
CA GLY A 144 10.36 -10.49 -3.34
C GLY A 144 11.36 -9.56 -2.61
N PRO A 145 12.27 -10.14 -1.81
CA PRO A 145 13.18 -9.39 -0.94
C PRO A 145 14.05 -8.38 -1.68
N GLN A 146 14.09 -7.11 -1.18
CA GLN A 146 14.83 -6.01 -1.79
C GLN A 146 15.81 -5.32 -0.81
N GLY A 147 16.24 -6.03 0.24
CA GLY A 147 17.00 -5.45 1.36
C GLY A 147 18.31 -4.78 1.00
N THR A 148 19.02 -5.23 -0.05
CA THR A 148 20.33 -4.67 -0.43
C THR A 148 20.22 -3.22 -0.88
N LEU A 149 19.30 -2.88 -1.79
CA LEU A 149 19.18 -1.54 -2.38
C LEU A 149 18.11 -0.67 -1.73
N PHE A 150 17.07 -1.29 -1.17
CA PHE A 150 15.93 -0.57 -0.58
C PHE A 150 15.92 -0.62 0.96
N GLY A 151 16.77 -1.46 1.54
CA GLY A 151 17.00 -1.51 2.98
C GLY A 151 15.93 -2.27 3.75
N ARG A 152 15.69 -1.81 4.99
CA ARG A 152 14.75 -2.44 5.93
C ARG A 152 13.32 -2.54 5.37
N ASN A 153 12.55 -3.46 5.95
CA ASN A 153 11.10 -3.56 5.74
C ASN A 153 10.70 -3.81 4.26
N SER A 154 11.58 -4.47 3.50
CA SER A 154 11.36 -4.84 2.10
C SER A 154 11.41 -6.36 1.89
N THR A 155 10.84 -7.14 2.84
CA THR A 155 10.82 -8.60 2.79
C THR A 155 9.88 -9.13 1.71
N GLY A 156 8.77 -8.44 1.44
CA GLY A 156 7.83 -8.76 0.36
C GLY A 156 8.13 -8.05 -0.96
N GLY A 157 8.76 -6.88 -0.90
CA GLY A 157 9.03 -6.08 -2.07
C GLY A 157 8.94 -4.57 -1.86
N ALA A 158 8.74 -3.83 -2.95
CA ALA A 158 8.57 -2.38 -2.91
C ALA A 158 7.61 -1.89 -4.01
N VAL A 159 6.89 -0.80 -3.73
CA VAL A 159 6.06 -0.08 -4.70
C VAL A 159 6.69 1.29 -4.95
N LEU A 160 7.22 1.49 -6.15
CA LEU A 160 7.91 2.71 -6.53
C LEU A 160 7.00 3.60 -7.36
N MET A 161 6.69 4.77 -6.86
CA MET A 161 5.89 5.79 -7.56
C MET A 161 6.82 6.91 -8.03
N THR A 162 6.81 7.16 -9.33
CA THR A 162 7.60 8.24 -9.93
C THR A 162 6.66 9.28 -10.53
N THR A 163 6.87 10.55 -10.20
CA THR A 163 6.06 11.66 -10.72
C THR A 163 6.51 12.07 -12.13
N ALA A 164 5.60 12.72 -12.87
CA ALA A 164 5.96 13.33 -14.13
C ALA A 164 6.96 14.48 -13.89
N LYS A 165 8.02 14.53 -14.70
CA LYS A 165 9.02 15.60 -14.65
C LYS A 165 8.53 16.87 -15.36
N PRO A 166 9.06 18.05 -14.99
CA PRO A 166 8.81 19.28 -15.74
C PRO A 166 9.24 19.17 -17.20
N GLY A 167 8.36 19.63 -18.11
CA GLY A 167 8.63 19.69 -19.53
C GLY A 167 9.54 20.87 -19.93
N GLU A 168 10.21 20.74 -21.06
CA GLU A 168 11.10 21.80 -21.61
C GLU A 168 10.33 22.89 -22.34
N GLU A 169 9.06 22.67 -22.65
CA GLU A 169 8.17 23.64 -23.32
C GLU A 169 6.99 23.96 -22.42
N LEU A 170 6.39 25.15 -22.66
CA LEU A 170 5.14 25.51 -22.00
C LEU A 170 4.03 24.58 -22.50
N GLY A 171 3.43 23.84 -21.59
CA GLY A 171 2.40 22.86 -21.91
C GLY A 171 1.72 22.33 -20.68
N GLY A 172 0.91 21.30 -20.84
CA GLY A 172 0.24 20.69 -19.71
C GLY A 172 -1.03 19.95 -20.09
N TYR A 173 -1.85 19.67 -19.08
CA TYR A 173 -3.17 19.09 -19.29
C TYR A 173 -4.15 19.50 -18.19
N VAL A 174 -5.43 19.38 -18.50
CA VAL A 174 -6.53 19.42 -17.55
C VAL A 174 -7.47 18.26 -17.83
N SER A 175 -7.94 17.59 -16.78
CA SER A 175 -8.91 16.49 -16.85
C SER A 175 -10.02 16.72 -15.83
N GLY A 176 -11.27 16.50 -16.26
CA GLY A 176 -12.46 16.56 -15.41
C GLY A 176 -13.24 15.25 -15.49
N TRP A 177 -13.72 14.76 -14.34
CA TRP A 177 -14.44 13.51 -14.21
C TRP A 177 -15.77 13.71 -13.49
N LEU A 178 -16.80 13.01 -13.96
CA LEU A 178 -18.11 12.92 -13.30
C LEU A 178 -18.52 11.46 -13.23
N GLY A 179 -19.09 11.04 -12.10
CA GLY A 179 -19.48 9.65 -11.92
C GLY A 179 -20.57 9.47 -10.87
N ASP A 180 -20.84 8.21 -10.58
CA ASP A 180 -21.78 7.79 -9.52
C ASP A 180 -21.39 8.35 -8.17
N TYR A 181 -22.34 8.33 -7.24
CA TYR A 181 -22.16 8.84 -5.88
C TYR A 181 -21.66 10.29 -5.85
N GLU A 182 -22.21 11.14 -6.73
CA GLU A 182 -21.79 12.55 -6.86
C GLU A 182 -20.28 12.74 -7.08
N ASN A 183 -19.60 11.72 -7.61
CA ASN A 183 -18.15 11.75 -7.81
C ASN A 183 -17.77 12.82 -8.82
N ARG A 184 -17.00 13.80 -8.37
CA ARG A 184 -16.45 14.91 -9.16
C ARG A 184 -14.97 14.97 -8.91
N LYS A 185 -14.19 14.82 -9.97
CA LYS A 185 -12.74 14.91 -9.92
C LYS A 185 -12.24 15.91 -10.95
N VAL A 186 -11.25 16.69 -10.57
CA VAL A 186 -10.49 17.56 -11.46
C VAL A 186 -9.02 17.35 -11.16
N GLU A 187 -8.23 17.16 -12.20
CA GLU A 187 -6.78 17.14 -12.10
C GLU A 187 -6.15 17.89 -13.28
N GLY A 188 -4.94 18.37 -13.09
CA GLY A 188 -4.21 19.01 -14.16
C GLY A 188 -2.78 19.33 -13.77
N ALA A 189 -1.97 19.61 -14.77
CA ALA A 189 -0.60 20.02 -14.61
C ALA A 189 -0.22 21.05 -15.67
N ILE A 190 0.71 21.94 -15.30
CA ILE A 190 1.29 22.92 -16.20
C ILE A 190 2.82 22.87 -16.09
N ASP A 191 3.48 22.79 -17.23
CA ASP A 191 4.92 22.90 -17.39
C ASP A 191 5.28 24.34 -17.72
N VAL A 192 6.26 24.89 -16.98
CA VAL A 192 6.74 26.26 -17.16
C VAL A 192 8.27 26.23 -17.24
N PRO A 193 8.88 26.33 -18.42
CA PRO A 193 10.32 26.50 -18.57
C PRO A 193 10.71 27.93 -18.17
N ILE A 194 11.06 28.15 -16.88
CA ILE A 194 11.42 29.46 -16.33
C ILE A 194 12.69 29.99 -17.01
N VAL A 195 13.68 29.10 -17.16
CA VAL A 195 14.85 29.31 -17.99
C VAL A 195 15.03 28.04 -18.83
N PRO A 196 14.81 28.09 -20.14
CA PRO A 196 14.89 26.92 -21.00
C PRO A 196 16.12 26.05 -20.71
N GLU A 197 15.95 24.74 -20.65
CA GLU A 197 16.95 23.71 -20.37
C GLU A 197 17.53 23.77 -18.93
N LYS A 198 17.49 24.91 -18.24
CA LYS A 198 18.17 25.11 -16.95
C LYS A 198 17.25 25.14 -15.74
N VAL A 199 16.09 25.73 -15.84
CA VAL A 199 15.13 25.88 -14.73
C VAL A 199 13.75 25.57 -15.25
N LEU A 200 13.31 24.34 -14.98
CA LEU A 200 12.02 23.84 -15.41
C LEU A 200 11.14 23.65 -14.18
N MET A 201 9.88 24.04 -14.26
CA MET A 201 8.90 23.90 -13.20
C MET A 201 7.66 23.19 -13.74
N ARG A 202 7.12 22.26 -12.95
CA ARG A 202 5.80 21.69 -13.15
C ARG A 202 4.98 21.88 -11.90
N VAL A 203 3.75 22.38 -12.07
CA VAL A 203 2.77 22.47 -10.99
C VAL A 203 1.61 21.58 -11.35
N SER A 204 1.27 20.65 -10.50
CA SER A 204 0.11 19.78 -10.69
C SER A 204 -0.82 19.83 -9.48
N GLY A 205 -2.11 19.69 -9.75
CA GLY A 205 -3.16 19.74 -8.74
C GLY A 205 -4.23 18.69 -8.99
N TYR A 206 -4.83 18.25 -7.88
CA TYR A 206 -5.86 17.23 -7.85
C TYR A 206 -6.93 17.60 -6.84
N TYR A 207 -8.19 17.46 -7.23
CA TYR A 207 -9.34 17.58 -6.35
C TYR A 207 -10.33 16.46 -6.67
N GLN A 208 -10.82 15.76 -5.65
CA GLN A 208 -11.89 14.79 -5.79
C GLN A 208 -12.84 14.88 -4.61
N LYS A 209 -14.14 14.87 -4.92
CA LYS A 209 -15.20 14.71 -3.94
C LYS A 209 -16.19 13.67 -4.43
N ALA A 210 -16.58 12.75 -3.55
CA ALA A 210 -17.59 11.73 -3.84
C ALA A 210 -18.33 11.35 -2.56
N ASP A 211 -19.63 11.05 -2.69
CA ASP A 211 -20.40 10.47 -1.59
C ASP A 211 -19.99 9.00 -1.39
N GLY A 212 -20.09 8.53 -0.15
CA GLY A 212 -19.89 7.12 0.19
C GLY A 212 -21.00 6.22 -0.36
N PHE A 213 -20.68 4.97 -0.59
CA PHE A 213 -21.64 3.98 -1.08
C PHE A 213 -22.20 3.05 0.01
N GLN A 214 -21.71 3.16 1.25
CA GLN A 214 -22.21 2.41 2.41
C GLN A 214 -23.14 3.32 3.25
N GLU A 215 -24.42 2.97 3.33
CA GLU A 215 -25.43 3.75 4.06
C GLU A 215 -25.59 3.23 5.49
N ASN A 216 -25.42 4.09 6.50
CA ASN A 216 -25.82 3.78 7.89
C ASN A 216 -27.31 4.04 8.05
N ILE A 217 -28.11 2.97 8.18
CA ILE A 217 -29.57 3.08 8.30
C ILE A 217 -30.05 3.74 9.61
N ARG A 218 -29.16 3.86 10.61
CA ARG A 218 -29.47 4.49 11.91
C ARG A 218 -29.37 6.00 11.84
N THR A 219 -28.35 6.53 11.15
CA THR A 219 -28.08 7.97 11.09
C THR A 219 -28.43 8.58 9.73
N GLY A 220 -28.48 7.79 8.69
CA GLY A 220 -28.60 8.24 7.30
C GLY A 220 -27.29 8.70 6.69
N ASP A 221 -26.19 8.66 7.45
CA ASP A 221 -24.85 9.02 6.98
C ASP A 221 -24.30 7.97 6.01
N ARG A 222 -23.31 8.37 5.22
CA ARG A 222 -22.64 7.48 4.28
C ARG A 222 -21.19 7.27 4.67
N GLY A 223 -20.73 6.00 4.61
CA GLY A 223 -19.35 5.60 4.78
C GLY A 223 -18.65 5.40 3.45
N GLY A 224 -17.35 5.74 3.40
CA GLY A 224 -16.52 5.64 2.20
C GLY A 224 -16.60 6.89 1.31
N ASP A 225 -17.04 8.04 1.81
CA ASP A 225 -16.99 9.29 1.07
C ASP A 225 -15.54 9.80 0.94
N ILE A 226 -15.31 10.56 -0.10
CA ILE A 226 -13.99 11.09 -0.50
C ILE A 226 -14.06 12.62 -0.50
N ASP A 227 -13.13 13.29 0.16
CA ASP A 227 -12.81 14.71 -0.01
C ASP A 227 -11.27 14.82 -0.02
N ARG A 228 -10.67 14.92 -1.21
CA ARG A 228 -9.23 14.91 -1.39
C ARG A 228 -8.77 16.11 -2.20
N LYS A 229 -7.73 16.77 -1.70
CA LYS A 229 -7.07 17.92 -2.35
C LYS A 229 -5.57 17.70 -2.32
N ASN A 230 -4.92 17.80 -3.47
CA ASN A 230 -3.48 17.68 -3.58
C ASN A 230 -2.91 18.83 -4.41
N LEU A 231 -1.70 19.22 -4.06
CA LEU A 231 -0.90 20.18 -4.82
C LEU A 231 0.55 19.69 -4.84
N ARG A 232 1.13 19.62 -6.03
CA ARG A 232 2.53 19.25 -6.23
C ARG A 232 3.28 20.32 -6.99
N VAL A 233 4.49 20.60 -6.53
CA VAL A 233 5.45 21.44 -7.22
C VAL A 233 6.70 20.63 -7.48
N SER A 234 7.09 20.53 -8.75
CA SER A 234 8.31 19.86 -9.21
C SER A 234 9.21 20.88 -9.88
N LEU A 235 10.50 20.86 -9.53
CA LEU A 235 11.52 21.71 -10.12
C LEU A 235 12.66 20.84 -10.65
N THR A 236 13.11 21.10 -11.88
CA THR A 236 14.37 20.57 -12.40
C THR A 236 15.33 21.73 -12.59
N LEU A 237 16.50 21.65 -11.98
CA LEU A 237 17.55 22.65 -12.06
C LEU A 237 18.79 22.02 -12.67
N ASN A 238 19.25 22.56 -13.79
CA ASN A 238 20.47 22.15 -14.51
C ASN A 238 21.45 23.33 -14.56
N PRO A 239 22.15 23.66 -13.45
CA PRO A 239 23.07 24.79 -13.41
C PRO A 239 24.23 24.67 -14.42
N THR A 240 24.69 23.41 -14.62
CA THR A 240 25.73 23.04 -15.58
C THR A 240 25.37 21.68 -16.20
N ASP A 241 26.07 21.28 -17.27
CA ASP A 241 25.89 19.99 -17.90
C ASP A 241 26.22 18.79 -16.99
N SER A 242 27.01 19.03 -15.92
CA SER A 242 27.43 18.00 -14.95
C SER A 242 26.69 18.02 -13.62
N ILE A 243 25.75 18.96 -13.42
CA ILE A 243 24.99 19.10 -12.18
C ILE A 243 23.51 19.22 -12.52
N SER A 244 22.73 18.30 -11.98
CA SER A 244 21.28 18.36 -12.03
C SER A 244 20.68 18.21 -10.64
N ASN A 245 19.53 18.86 -10.43
CA ASN A 245 18.75 18.72 -9.21
C ASN A 245 17.27 18.57 -9.56
N GLU A 246 16.65 17.58 -8.99
CA GLU A 246 15.21 17.31 -9.07
C GLU A 246 14.60 17.50 -7.68
N PHE A 247 13.74 18.49 -7.52
CA PHE A 247 13.03 18.78 -6.29
C PHE A 247 11.53 18.56 -6.51
N VAL A 248 10.89 17.84 -5.60
CA VAL A 248 9.43 17.63 -5.58
C VAL A 248 8.91 17.86 -4.18
N LEU A 249 7.86 18.67 -4.07
CA LEU A 249 7.07 18.84 -2.86
C LEU A 249 5.61 18.50 -3.19
N ASP A 250 5.07 17.50 -2.50
CA ASP A 250 3.67 17.08 -2.60
C ASP A 250 2.95 17.40 -1.28
N TYR A 251 1.81 18.07 -1.37
CA TYR A 251 0.89 18.32 -0.27
C TYR A 251 -0.43 17.60 -0.52
N ALA A 252 -0.95 16.92 0.48
CA ALA A 252 -2.24 16.24 0.44
C ALA A 252 -3.09 16.60 1.68
N ASP A 253 -4.34 16.98 1.43
CA ASP A 253 -5.41 17.12 2.42
C ASP A 253 -6.49 16.09 2.06
N VAL A 254 -6.66 15.08 2.90
CA VAL A 254 -7.53 13.93 2.66
C VAL A 254 -8.54 13.83 3.78
N GLY A 255 -9.76 14.26 3.53
CA GLY A 255 -10.91 14.14 4.40
C GLY A 255 -11.89 13.08 3.93
N GLY A 256 -13.04 13.06 4.59
CA GLY A 256 -14.13 12.14 4.32
C GLY A 256 -14.29 11.10 5.42
N THR A 257 -14.85 9.94 5.06
CA THR A 257 -15.08 8.85 5.99
C THR A 257 -14.50 7.53 5.45
N SER A 258 -14.19 6.62 6.36
CA SER A 258 -13.84 5.25 5.97
C SER A 258 -15.08 4.45 5.61
N MET A 259 -14.92 3.36 4.86
CA MET A 259 -15.90 2.28 4.90
C MET A 259 -15.85 1.62 6.27
N VAL A 260 -17.01 1.43 6.86
CA VAL A 260 -17.18 0.80 8.18
C VAL A 260 -17.04 -0.70 8.01
N SER A 261 -16.37 -1.34 8.97
CA SER A 261 -16.35 -2.80 9.09
C SER A 261 -17.76 -3.34 9.25
N VAL A 262 -18.06 -4.45 8.61
CA VAL A 262 -19.37 -5.09 8.62
C VAL A 262 -19.28 -6.42 9.32
N ALA A 263 -20.17 -6.70 10.28
CA ALA A 263 -20.23 -8.00 10.93
C ALA A 263 -20.43 -9.12 9.92
N TYR A 264 -19.47 -10.05 9.86
CA TYR A 264 -19.40 -11.12 8.87
C TYR A 264 -19.92 -12.43 9.40
N ASN A 265 -19.43 -12.83 10.57
CA ASN A 265 -19.84 -14.03 11.26
C ASN A 265 -19.62 -13.88 12.77
N THR A 266 -20.25 -14.74 13.54
CA THR A 266 -20.17 -14.72 15.01
C THR A 266 -19.97 -16.12 15.56
N VAL A 267 -19.27 -16.22 16.70
CA VAL A 267 -19.17 -17.45 17.48
C VAL A 267 -20.55 -17.71 18.12
N PRO A 268 -21.16 -18.91 17.94
CA PRO A 268 -22.45 -19.20 18.53
C PRO A 268 -22.44 -19.13 20.07
N LEU A 269 -23.49 -18.56 20.66
CA LEU A 269 -23.62 -18.47 22.13
C LEU A 269 -23.50 -19.84 22.77
N GLY A 270 -22.59 -20.00 23.72
CA GLY A 270 -22.34 -21.26 24.44
C GLY A 270 -21.35 -22.20 23.77
N SER A 271 -20.82 -21.91 22.59
CA SER A 271 -19.74 -22.71 21.95
C SER A 271 -18.36 -22.36 22.50
N SER A 272 -18.16 -21.09 22.88
CA SER A 272 -16.99 -20.57 23.59
C SER A 272 -17.46 -19.47 24.51
N PHE A 273 -16.81 -19.30 25.67
CA PHE A 273 -17.18 -18.22 26.56
C PHE A 273 -16.60 -16.91 26.08
N VAL A 274 -17.40 -16.13 25.36
CA VAL A 274 -17.08 -14.73 25.05
C VAL A 274 -18.08 -13.84 25.76
N PRO A 275 -17.64 -13.02 26.73
CA PRO A 275 -18.55 -12.20 27.55
C PRO A 275 -19.49 -11.30 26.75
N THR A 276 -19.02 -10.78 25.61
CA THR A 276 -19.75 -9.84 24.77
C THR A 276 -21.13 -10.34 24.37
N GLN A 277 -21.26 -11.59 23.93
CA GLN A 277 -22.55 -12.17 23.53
C GLN A 277 -23.56 -12.25 24.67
N LEU A 278 -23.09 -12.59 25.87
CA LEU A 278 -23.94 -12.65 27.05
C LEU A 278 -24.36 -11.25 27.52
N LEU A 279 -23.43 -10.31 27.49
CA LEU A 279 -23.64 -8.92 27.92
C LEU A 279 -24.59 -8.18 26.97
N TYR A 280 -24.51 -8.43 25.67
CA TYR A 280 -25.37 -7.83 24.65
C TYR A 280 -26.50 -8.78 24.21
N SER A 281 -27.22 -9.32 25.20
CA SER A 281 -28.39 -10.18 24.99
C SER A 281 -29.34 -10.11 26.19
N PRO A 282 -30.56 -10.66 26.07
CA PRO A 282 -31.43 -10.85 27.24
C PRO A 282 -30.78 -11.64 28.39
N GLY A 283 -29.68 -12.33 28.14
CA GLY A 283 -28.82 -12.98 29.12
C GLY A 283 -28.12 -12.04 30.08
N LEU A 284 -28.08 -10.72 29.80
CA LEU A 284 -27.55 -9.69 30.70
C LEU A 284 -28.21 -9.73 32.09
N ASP A 285 -29.53 -9.89 32.15
CA ASP A 285 -30.27 -10.02 33.40
C ASP A 285 -29.77 -11.19 34.25
N THR A 286 -29.43 -12.29 33.58
CA THR A 286 -28.90 -13.51 34.22
C THR A 286 -27.44 -13.32 34.65
N ALA A 287 -26.62 -12.66 33.81
CA ALA A 287 -25.23 -12.38 34.12
C ALA A 287 -25.02 -11.59 35.39
N PHE A 288 -25.89 -10.60 35.63
CA PHE A 288 -25.85 -9.77 36.81
C PHE A 288 -26.86 -10.16 37.91
N ALA A 289 -27.59 -11.28 37.71
CA ALA A 289 -28.67 -11.73 38.62
C ALA A 289 -29.67 -10.63 38.97
N THR A 290 -29.97 -9.72 38.04
CA THR A 290 -30.81 -8.55 38.25
C THR A 290 -31.78 -8.41 37.07
N PRO A 291 -33.09 -8.73 37.25
CA PRO A 291 -34.11 -8.58 36.21
C PRO A 291 -34.29 -7.14 35.75
N GLY A 292 -34.49 -6.93 34.45
CA GLY A 292 -34.78 -5.62 33.85
C GLY A 292 -33.56 -4.81 33.46
N LEU A 293 -32.34 -5.34 33.59
CA LEU A 293 -31.14 -4.65 33.12
C LEU A 293 -31.10 -4.60 31.59
N TRP A 294 -31.58 -5.65 30.91
CA TRP A 294 -31.67 -5.65 29.44
C TRP A 294 -32.60 -4.56 28.91
N ASP A 295 -33.79 -4.40 29.53
CA ASP A 295 -34.70 -3.31 29.18
C ASP A 295 -34.09 -1.91 29.47
N LEU A 296 -33.32 -1.80 30.54
CA LEU A 296 -32.62 -0.55 30.91
C LEU A 296 -31.51 -0.24 29.87
N PHE A 297 -30.74 -1.24 29.45
CA PHE A 297 -29.72 -1.10 28.40
C PHE A 297 -30.36 -0.64 27.09
N LEU A 298 -31.42 -1.31 26.62
CA LEU A 298 -32.11 -0.97 25.37
C LEU A 298 -32.71 0.45 25.42
N ALA A 299 -33.22 0.87 26.57
CA ALA A 299 -33.75 2.23 26.73
C ALA A 299 -32.65 3.30 26.64
N ALA A 300 -31.43 2.99 27.06
CA ALA A 300 -30.27 3.87 26.95
C ALA A 300 -29.64 3.87 25.59
N HIS A 301 -29.75 2.76 24.83
CA HIS A 301 -29.16 2.57 23.50
C HIS A 301 -30.26 2.36 22.43
N PRO A 302 -31.03 3.41 22.08
CA PRO A 302 -32.12 3.30 21.11
C PRO A 302 -31.60 2.93 19.75
N GLY A 303 -32.30 1.98 19.06
CA GLY A 303 -31.89 1.43 17.76
C GLY A 303 -31.07 0.16 17.83
N THR A 304 -30.75 -0.32 19.03
CA THR A 304 -30.13 -1.63 19.26
C THR A 304 -31.17 -2.75 19.11
N ASP A 305 -30.78 -3.88 18.56
CA ASP A 305 -31.66 -5.03 18.33
C ASP A 305 -32.07 -5.68 19.66
N PRO A 306 -33.36 -5.76 19.99
CA PRO A 306 -33.78 -6.34 21.27
C PRO A 306 -33.60 -7.87 21.36
N GLU A 307 -33.34 -8.55 20.24
CA GLU A 307 -33.13 -10.01 20.21
C GLU A 307 -31.69 -10.40 20.58
N GLY A 308 -30.76 -9.41 20.62
CA GLY A 308 -29.39 -9.60 21.05
C GLY A 308 -28.38 -9.65 19.90
N PHE A 309 -27.09 -9.72 20.27
CA PHE A 309 -25.93 -9.59 19.38
C PHE A 309 -25.95 -10.57 18.20
N GLU A 310 -26.23 -11.87 18.43
CA GLU A 310 -26.27 -12.87 17.36
C GLU A 310 -27.35 -12.55 16.32
N ALA A 311 -28.52 -12.08 16.77
CA ALA A 311 -29.60 -11.69 15.87
C ALA A 311 -29.23 -10.47 15.04
N SER A 312 -28.55 -9.49 15.63
CA SER A 312 -28.03 -8.34 14.91
C SER A 312 -27.06 -8.74 13.80
N VAL A 313 -26.07 -9.60 14.09
CA VAL A 313 -25.13 -10.11 13.09
C VAL A 313 -25.86 -10.84 11.96
N ALA A 314 -26.85 -11.68 12.28
CA ALA A 314 -27.66 -12.38 11.27
C ALA A 314 -28.42 -11.39 10.38
N LYS A 315 -29.06 -10.37 10.96
CA LYS A 315 -29.79 -9.30 10.24
C LYS A 315 -28.85 -8.45 9.39
N GLN A 316 -27.63 -8.19 9.88
CA GLN A 316 -26.61 -7.49 9.08
C GLN A 316 -26.21 -8.28 7.83
N ARG A 317 -26.00 -9.59 7.96
CA ARG A 317 -25.69 -10.45 6.82
C ARG A 317 -26.80 -10.46 5.77
N GLU A 318 -28.06 -10.51 6.20
CA GLU A 318 -29.21 -10.44 5.28
C GLU A 318 -29.31 -9.08 4.57
N ARG A 319 -28.95 -8.00 5.28
CA ARG A 319 -28.98 -6.63 4.75
C ARG A 319 -27.88 -6.39 3.70
N GLY A 320 -26.79 -7.14 3.77
CA GLY A 320 -25.63 -6.99 2.92
C GLY A 320 -24.65 -5.89 3.38
N PRO A 321 -23.52 -5.73 2.69
CA PRO A 321 -22.41 -4.89 3.19
C PRO A 321 -22.57 -3.38 2.96
N PHE A 322 -23.53 -2.96 2.11
CA PHE A 322 -23.71 -1.55 1.73
C PHE A 322 -24.80 -0.83 2.54
N LYS A 323 -25.52 -1.56 3.41
CA LYS A 323 -26.46 -1.00 4.38
C LYS A 323 -26.08 -1.49 5.77
N ILE A 324 -25.59 -0.61 6.60
CA ILE A 324 -25.08 -0.94 7.94
C ILE A 324 -25.97 -0.33 9.02
N ASN A 325 -25.89 -0.91 10.21
CA ASN A 325 -26.44 -0.32 11.42
C ASN A 325 -25.27 -0.20 12.43
N SER A 326 -24.66 0.98 12.50
CA SER A 326 -23.49 1.25 13.34
C SER A 326 -23.79 2.41 14.27
N ASP A 327 -23.27 2.35 15.48
CA ASP A 327 -23.42 3.38 16.50
C ASP A 327 -22.20 4.29 16.65
N ALA A 328 -21.07 3.89 16.07
CA ALA A 328 -19.82 4.63 16.17
C ALA A 328 -19.69 5.77 15.14
N PRO A 329 -19.03 6.89 15.51
CA PRO A 329 -18.65 7.91 14.55
C PRO A 329 -17.61 7.38 13.56
N ASN A 330 -17.62 7.94 12.36
CA ASN A 330 -16.70 7.60 11.31
C ASN A 330 -15.95 8.85 10.86
N ILE A 331 -14.66 8.93 11.18
CA ILE A 331 -13.80 10.09 10.94
C ILE A 331 -12.58 9.66 10.15
N ARG A 332 -12.22 10.46 9.16
CA ARG A 332 -10.95 10.35 8.43
C ARG A 332 -10.44 11.74 8.10
N GLU A 333 -9.30 12.09 8.64
CA GLU A 333 -8.60 13.32 8.33
C GLU A 333 -7.10 13.03 8.25
N ASN A 334 -6.46 13.33 7.12
CA ASN A 334 -5.02 13.22 6.95
C ASN A 334 -4.51 14.48 6.27
N GLU A 335 -3.47 15.08 6.83
CA GLU A 335 -2.69 16.13 6.20
C GLU A 335 -1.27 15.64 6.03
N ASN A 336 -0.73 15.68 4.82
CA ASN A 336 0.54 15.06 4.49
C ASN A 336 1.40 15.98 3.61
N TYR A 337 2.68 16.10 3.99
CA TYR A 337 3.73 16.73 3.20
C TYR A 337 4.81 15.69 2.89
N VAL A 338 5.11 15.50 1.60
CA VAL A 338 6.21 14.66 1.15
C VAL A 338 7.16 15.49 0.29
N MET A 339 8.43 15.50 0.64
CA MET A 339 9.47 16.18 -0.12
C MET A 339 10.53 15.17 -0.56
N SER A 340 10.92 15.24 -1.82
CA SER A 340 12.07 14.54 -2.40
C SER A 340 12.98 15.56 -3.07
N ASN A 341 14.28 15.47 -2.80
CA ASN A 341 15.31 16.26 -3.47
C ASN A 341 16.46 15.34 -3.91
N ILE A 342 16.68 15.26 -5.21
CA ILE A 342 17.73 14.43 -5.80
C ILE A 342 18.72 15.32 -6.52
N THR A 343 19.94 15.42 -6.01
CA THR A 343 21.05 16.14 -6.65
C THR A 343 22.04 15.15 -7.25
N SER A 344 22.33 15.28 -8.53
CA SER A 344 23.27 14.44 -9.25
C SER A 344 24.47 15.27 -9.72
N PHE A 345 25.66 14.73 -9.49
CA PHE A 345 26.94 15.29 -9.94
C PHE A 345 27.61 14.27 -10.86
N GLU A 346 27.70 14.57 -12.13
CA GLU A 346 28.44 13.75 -13.10
C GLU A 346 29.93 14.09 -13.03
N LEU A 347 30.72 13.15 -12.47
CA LEU A 347 32.16 13.30 -12.34
C LEU A 347 32.89 12.91 -13.64
N SER A 348 32.32 12.01 -14.39
CA SER A 348 32.72 11.59 -15.74
C SER A 348 31.56 10.91 -16.45
N ASP A 349 31.72 10.55 -17.74
CA ASP A 349 30.72 9.83 -18.52
C ASP A 349 30.28 8.49 -17.90
N THR A 350 31.10 7.93 -16.99
CA THR A 350 30.86 6.62 -16.37
C THR A 350 30.74 6.65 -14.85
N LEU A 351 30.77 7.84 -14.22
CA LEU A 351 30.76 7.97 -12.76
C LEU A 351 29.97 9.17 -12.31
N LYS A 352 28.97 8.96 -11.48
CA LYS A 352 28.18 10.02 -10.83
C LYS A 352 27.99 9.80 -9.34
N ILE A 353 27.89 10.91 -8.63
CA ILE A 353 27.42 10.95 -7.23
C ILE A 353 26.00 11.45 -7.23
N ARG A 354 25.14 10.82 -6.43
CA ARG A 354 23.76 11.25 -6.19
C ARG A 354 23.56 11.46 -4.70
N ASN A 355 22.91 12.57 -4.33
CA ASN A 355 22.44 12.81 -2.98
C ASN A 355 20.90 12.87 -3.03
N ILE A 356 20.24 12.02 -2.26
CA ILE A 356 18.79 11.89 -2.19
C ILE A 356 18.36 12.29 -0.79
N ILE A 357 17.58 13.35 -0.65
CA ILE A 357 17.03 13.82 0.62
C ILE A 357 15.50 13.65 0.58
N GLY A 358 14.97 13.03 1.62
CA GLY A 358 13.55 12.83 1.84
C GLY A 358 13.07 13.49 3.13
N TYR A 359 11.85 14.04 3.10
CA TYR A 359 11.14 14.49 4.30
C TYR A 359 9.64 14.17 4.16
N THR A 360 9.08 13.61 5.24
CA THR A 360 7.63 13.36 5.36
C THR A 360 7.14 13.93 6.69
N ASP A 361 5.99 14.63 6.65
CA ASP A 361 5.25 15.07 7.83
C ASP A 361 3.79 14.72 7.62
N LEU A 362 3.26 13.81 8.43
CA LEU A 362 1.90 13.28 8.32
C LEU A 362 1.15 13.48 9.64
N ASP A 363 0.09 14.26 9.61
CA ASP A 363 -0.92 14.31 10.65
C ASP A 363 -2.14 13.48 10.24
N SER A 364 -2.62 12.62 11.12
CA SER A 364 -3.75 11.74 10.82
C SER A 364 -4.72 11.62 11.99
N GLN A 365 -6.02 11.56 11.69
CA GLN A 365 -7.06 11.16 12.64
C GLN A 365 -8.01 10.18 11.97
N ILE A 366 -8.24 9.05 12.63
CA ILE A 366 -9.13 8.00 12.16
C ILE A 366 -9.97 7.50 13.33
N ALA A 367 -11.29 7.58 13.23
CA ALA A 367 -12.22 6.91 14.14
C ALA A 367 -13.16 6.02 13.31
N SER A 368 -13.43 4.83 13.79
CA SER A 368 -14.25 3.85 13.06
C SER A 368 -14.89 2.86 14.01
N GLU A 369 -15.91 2.20 13.49
CA GLU A 369 -16.53 1.02 14.04
C GLU A 369 -15.65 -0.22 13.78
N PHE A 370 -15.50 -1.08 14.76
CA PHE A 370 -14.71 -2.29 14.65
C PHE A 370 -15.50 -3.59 14.79
N ASP A 371 -16.58 -3.62 15.57
CA ASP A 371 -17.41 -4.82 15.74
C ASP A 371 -18.51 -4.98 14.67
N GLY A 372 -18.77 -3.94 13.88
CA GLY A 372 -19.66 -3.97 12.72
C GLY A 372 -21.14 -4.11 13.07
N THR A 373 -21.55 -3.74 14.27
CA THR A 373 -22.92 -3.82 14.75
C THR A 373 -23.43 -2.48 15.33
N GLU A 374 -24.65 -2.44 15.79
CA GLU A 374 -25.21 -1.32 16.55
C GLU A 374 -24.97 -1.39 18.05
N TYR A 375 -24.26 -2.42 18.50
CA TYR A 375 -23.89 -2.57 19.90
C TYR A 375 -22.55 -1.86 20.17
N PRO A 376 -22.43 -1.11 21.28
CA PRO A 376 -21.20 -0.42 21.61
C PRO A 376 -20.16 -1.40 22.20
N ALA A 377 -19.77 -2.41 21.41
CA ALA A 377 -18.86 -3.46 21.84
C ALA A 377 -17.40 -3.05 21.67
N ASP A 378 -17.02 -2.47 20.51
CA ASP A 378 -15.68 -1.92 20.27
C ASP A 378 -15.69 -0.85 19.18
N SER A 379 -15.25 0.35 19.56
CA SER A 379 -15.12 1.46 18.61
C SER A 379 -13.99 2.41 19.00
N GLY A 380 -13.57 3.28 18.06
CA GLY A 380 -12.63 4.38 18.32
C GLY A 380 -13.23 5.53 19.12
N GLY A 381 -14.52 5.48 19.46
CA GLY A 381 -15.23 6.59 20.07
C GLY A 381 -15.15 7.87 19.24
N ASP A 382 -15.30 9.03 19.90
CA ASP A 382 -15.33 10.35 19.22
C ASP A 382 -13.95 10.83 18.74
N ILE A 383 -12.86 10.21 19.15
CA ILE A 383 -11.48 10.63 18.87
C ILE A 383 -10.78 9.63 17.96
N GLY A 384 -10.93 8.34 18.25
CA GLY A 384 -10.23 7.27 17.56
C GLY A 384 -8.72 7.31 17.79
N ARG A 385 -7.98 7.19 16.68
CA ARG A 385 -6.52 7.26 16.66
C ARG A 385 -6.07 8.57 16.02
N ILE A 386 -5.18 9.26 16.73
CA ILE A 386 -4.46 10.44 16.21
C ILE A 386 -2.99 10.07 16.09
N GLY A 387 -2.41 10.30 14.92
CA GLY A 387 -1.00 10.07 14.63
C GLY A 387 -0.31 11.32 14.10
N ASN A 388 0.97 11.50 14.47
CA ASN A 388 1.86 12.46 13.84
C ASN A 388 3.18 11.77 13.56
N LEU A 389 3.45 11.49 12.28
CA LEU A 389 4.68 10.87 11.80
C LEU A 389 5.55 11.93 11.13
N LYS A 390 6.81 12.03 11.58
CA LYS A 390 7.85 12.83 10.93
C LYS A 390 9.00 11.92 10.56
N GLN A 391 9.45 12.03 9.33
CA GLN A 391 10.59 11.25 8.83
C GLN A 391 11.51 12.13 8.01
N PHE A 392 12.79 12.07 8.31
CA PHE A 392 13.87 12.60 7.49
C PHE A 392 14.74 11.45 6.99
N SER A 393 15.20 11.52 5.75
CA SER A 393 16.17 10.55 5.22
C SER A 393 17.19 11.24 4.30
N GLU A 394 18.40 10.72 4.30
CA GLU A 394 19.46 11.12 3.39
C GLU A 394 20.21 9.89 2.87
N GLU A 395 20.40 9.83 1.57
CA GLU A 395 21.13 8.77 0.90
C GLU A 395 22.18 9.35 -0.04
N LEU A 396 23.45 9.02 0.18
CA LEU A 396 24.54 9.39 -0.71
C LEU A 396 24.97 8.17 -1.50
N GLN A 397 24.85 8.25 -2.84
CA GLN A 397 25.14 7.17 -3.75
C GLN A 397 26.34 7.51 -4.65
N LEU A 398 27.19 6.52 -4.89
CA LEU A 398 28.17 6.47 -5.98
C LEU A 398 27.69 5.46 -7.00
N VAL A 399 27.34 5.91 -8.19
CA VAL A 399 26.85 5.07 -9.30
C VAL A 399 27.84 5.14 -10.43
N GLY A 400 28.28 3.99 -10.92
CA GLY A 400 29.30 3.99 -11.96
C GLY A 400 29.43 2.70 -12.76
N GLU A 401 30.23 2.81 -13.82
CA GLU A 401 30.66 1.70 -14.67
C GLU A 401 32.17 1.70 -14.77
N SER A 402 32.79 0.52 -14.83
CA SER A 402 34.23 0.40 -15.07
C SER A 402 34.59 0.73 -16.51
N ALA A 403 35.87 0.99 -16.76
CA ALA A 403 36.38 1.16 -18.10
C ALA A 403 36.05 -0.07 -18.96
N GLY A 404 35.34 0.16 -20.07
CA GLY A 404 34.87 -0.88 -20.97
C GLY A 404 33.49 -1.46 -20.64
N GLY A 405 32.80 -0.95 -19.59
CA GLY A 405 31.41 -1.32 -19.29
C GLY A 405 31.24 -2.70 -18.65
N ALA A 406 32.31 -3.45 -18.38
CA ALA A 406 32.19 -4.80 -17.84
C ALA A 406 31.67 -4.90 -16.42
N LEU A 407 31.85 -3.87 -15.59
CA LEU A 407 31.33 -3.78 -14.22
C LEU A 407 30.46 -2.55 -14.10
N SER A 408 29.21 -2.71 -13.74
CA SER A 408 28.33 -1.65 -13.30
C SER A 408 28.06 -1.79 -11.80
N TYR A 409 28.06 -0.68 -11.05
CA TYR A 409 27.95 -0.72 -9.60
C TYR A 409 27.21 0.49 -9.01
N VAL A 410 26.63 0.26 -7.83
CA VAL A 410 26.15 1.30 -6.93
C VAL A 410 26.68 1.02 -5.53
N ALA A 411 27.16 2.08 -4.85
CA ALA A 411 27.52 2.03 -3.44
C ALA A 411 26.91 3.23 -2.74
N GLY A 412 26.49 3.07 -1.49
CA GLY A 412 25.82 4.16 -0.79
C GLY A 412 25.94 4.13 0.71
N LEU A 413 25.68 5.31 1.27
CA LEU A 413 25.48 5.55 2.70
C LEU A 413 24.05 6.04 2.88
N TYR A 414 23.36 5.52 3.88
CA TYR A 414 21.99 5.88 4.20
C TYR A 414 21.85 6.27 5.66
N TYR A 415 21.07 7.31 5.91
CA TYR A 415 20.62 7.75 7.22
C TYR A 415 19.15 8.06 7.20
N SER A 416 18.42 7.69 8.25
CA SER A 416 17.08 8.20 8.50
C SER A 416 16.79 8.36 9.97
N ASP A 417 15.96 9.36 10.29
CA ASP A 417 15.41 9.64 11.61
C ASP A 417 13.89 9.75 11.48
N GLU A 418 13.17 8.96 12.26
CA GLU A 418 11.71 8.86 12.24
C GLU A 418 11.16 9.01 13.66
N GLU A 419 10.15 9.86 13.81
CA GLU A 419 9.37 10.03 15.03
C GLU A 419 7.89 9.81 14.74
N ASP A 420 7.26 8.87 15.43
CA ASP A 420 5.82 8.58 15.36
C ASP A 420 5.18 8.78 16.73
N ASN A 421 4.37 9.82 16.86
CA ASN A 421 3.55 10.08 18.04
C ASN A 421 2.14 9.57 17.79
N THR A 422 1.69 8.59 18.54
CA THR A 422 0.37 8.03 18.40
C THR A 422 -0.42 8.12 19.71
N TYR A 423 -1.67 8.59 19.61
CA TYR A 423 -2.68 8.52 20.64
C TYR A 423 -3.85 7.68 20.10
N SER A 424 -4.30 6.69 20.84
CA SER A 424 -5.46 5.85 20.50
C SER A 424 -6.41 5.77 21.65
N LEU A 425 -7.70 6.06 21.41
CA LEU A 425 -8.81 5.84 22.33
C LEU A 425 -9.64 4.67 21.80
N SER A 426 -9.83 3.64 22.61
CA SER A 426 -10.82 2.59 22.37
C SER A 426 -11.90 2.65 23.44
N GLN A 427 -13.15 2.53 23.02
CA GLN A 427 -14.32 2.35 23.90
C GLN A 427 -14.72 0.89 23.79
N ILE A 428 -14.59 0.17 24.91
CA ILE A 428 -14.75 -1.28 24.96
C ILE A 428 -15.90 -1.61 25.90
N VAL A 429 -16.89 -2.35 25.40
CA VAL A 429 -18.04 -2.86 26.16
C VAL A 429 -18.75 -1.75 26.98
N ASP A 430 -19.45 -0.86 26.28
CA ASP A 430 -20.29 0.13 26.95
C ASP A 430 -21.62 -0.50 27.38
N LEU A 431 -21.81 -0.65 28.67
CA LEU A 431 -23.05 -1.10 29.31
C LEU A 431 -23.79 0.02 30.06
N SER A 432 -23.52 1.29 29.72
CA SER A 432 -24.20 2.41 30.38
C SER A 432 -25.72 2.30 30.26
N PRO A 433 -26.51 2.64 31.29
CA PRO A 433 -26.09 3.16 32.58
C PRO A 433 -25.84 2.07 33.67
N ILE A 434 -25.76 0.80 33.28
CA ILE A 434 -25.59 -0.34 34.20
C ILE A 434 -24.15 -0.37 34.76
N ALA A 435 -23.17 -0.21 33.87
CA ALA A 435 -21.78 -0.08 34.22
C ALA A 435 -21.15 1.06 33.38
N PRO A 436 -20.11 1.74 33.88
CA PRO A 436 -19.42 2.75 33.09
C PRO A 436 -18.72 2.13 31.89
N VAL A 437 -18.67 2.89 30.80
CA VAL A 437 -17.88 2.47 29.59
C VAL A 437 -16.42 2.33 29.96
N THR A 438 -15.80 1.25 29.47
CA THR A 438 -14.37 1.06 29.57
C THR A 438 -13.67 1.86 28.46
N LYS A 439 -12.92 2.88 28.87
CA LYS A 439 -12.10 3.68 27.97
C LYS A 439 -10.64 3.27 28.12
N GLN A 440 -10.05 2.79 27.06
CA GLN A 440 -8.65 2.46 27.02
C GLN A 440 -7.91 3.50 26.18
N ILE A 441 -6.94 4.17 26.80
CA ILE A 441 -6.06 5.14 26.16
C ILE A 441 -4.70 4.50 26.01
N ASN A 442 -4.22 4.37 24.77
CA ASN A 442 -2.85 4.05 24.47
C ASN A 442 -2.19 5.30 23.88
N ASN A 443 -1.12 5.78 24.49
CA ASN A 443 -0.44 7.02 24.13
C ASN A 443 1.06 6.84 24.23
N GLY A 444 1.74 6.91 23.11
CA GLY A 444 3.16 6.67 23.05
C GLY A 444 3.87 7.43 21.94
N ARG A 445 5.20 7.33 21.98
CA ARG A 445 6.11 7.85 20.96
C ARG A 445 7.11 6.77 20.60
N THR A 446 7.22 6.46 19.31
CA THR A 446 8.31 5.67 18.74
C THR A 446 9.32 6.59 18.09
N SER A 447 10.60 6.39 18.36
CA SER A 447 11.72 7.01 17.64
C SER A 447 12.56 5.92 17.00
N ASN A 448 12.98 6.11 15.76
CA ASN A 448 13.76 5.14 15.02
C ASN A 448 14.85 5.83 14.19
N GLU A 449 16.11 5.63 14.59
CA GLU A 449 17.28 6.10 13.85
C GLU A 449 17.91 4.93 13.08
N THR A 450 18.13 5.09 11.77
CA THR A 450 18.72 4.04 10.92
C THR A 450 19.97 4.55 10.25
N LYS A 451 21.03 3.76 10.29
CA LYS A 451 22.28 3.97 9.56
C LYS A 451 22.60 2.74 8.73
N ALA A 452 23.04 2.95 7.49
CA ALA A 452 23.44 1.81 6.68
C ALA A 452 24.55 2.16 5.68
N VAL A 453 25.29 1.13 5.31
CA VAL A 453 26.25 1.15 4.20
C VAL A 453 25.99 -0.03 3.29
N TYR A 454 26.03 0.19 2.00
CA TYR A 454 25.77 -0.86 1.02
C TYR A 454 26.57 -0.71 -0.26
N ALA A 455 26.73 -1.81 -0.96
CA ALA A 455 27.24 -1.85 -2.32
C ALA A 455 26.65 -3.03 -3.08
N GLN A 456 26.39 -2.83 -4.37
CA GLN A 456 25.99 -3.88 -5.30
C GLN A 456 26.67 -3.64 -6.65
N GLY A 457 27.15 -4.71 -7.28
CA GLY A 457 27.74 -4.63 -8.61
C GLY A 457 27.31 -5.81 -9.47
N THR A 458 27.22 -5.57 -10.79
CA THR A 458 26.99 -6.59 -11.82
C THR A 458 28.22 -6.60 -12.74
N LEU A 459 28.87 -7.74 -12.78
CA LEU A 459 30.08 -7.98 -13.59
C LEU A 459 29.73 -8.87 -14.78
N ASP A 460 29.96 -8.38 -15.98
CA ASP A 460 29.98 -9.22 -17.18
C ASP A 460 31.23 -10.10 -17.14
N ILE A 461 31.01 -11.40 -17.14
CA ILE A 461 32.08 -12.42 -17.13
C ILE A 461 32.17 -13.21 -18.44
N GLY A 462 31.48 -12.76 -19.48
CA GLY A 462 31.44 -13.42 -20.79
C GLY A 462 32.84 -13.64 -21.37
N ASP A 463 33.64 -12.58 -21.41
CA ASP A 463 35.04 -12.66 -21.88
C ASP A 463 35.93 -13.60 -21.05
N MET A 464 35.64 -13.69 -19.74
CA MET A 464 36.40 -14.53 -18.80
C MET A 464 36.06 -16.02 -18.93
N THR A 465 34.79 -16.32 -19.22
CA THR A 465 34.24 -17.68 -19.27
C THR A 465 34.14 -18.25 -20.69
N GLY A 466 34.17 -17.37 -21.71
CA GLY A 466 33.88 -17.72 -23.11
C GLY A 466 32.36 -17.93 -23.35
N VAL A 467 31.49 -17.45 -22.45
CA VAL A 467 30.04 -17.51 -22.57
C VAL A 467 29.49 -16.08 -22.66
N ASP A 468 29.27 -15.61 -23.88
CA ASP A 468 28.81 -14.27 -24.18
C ASP A 468 27.50 -13.95 -23.43
N GLY A 469 27.37 -12.76 -22.85
CA GLY A 469 26.18 -12.30 -22.15
C GLY A 469 25.97 -12.90 -20.74
N LEU A 470 26.99 -13.61 -20.22
CA LEU A 470 26.96 -14.13 -18.85
C LEU A 470 27.43 -13.07 -17.87
N SER A 471 26.59 -12.74 -16.86
CA SER A 471 26.93 -11.77 -15.83
C SER A 471 26.60 -12.27 -14.43
N VAL A 472 27.33 -11.79 -13.45
CA VAL A 472 27.17 -12.09 -12.02
C VAL A 472 26.87 -10.82 -11.28
N THR A 473 25.82 -10.82 -10.45
CA THR A 473 25.48 -9.73 -9.53
C THR A 473 25.81 -10.14 -8.11
N ALA A 474 26.49 -9.27 -7.36
CA ALA A 474 26.70 -9.43 -5.92
C ALA A 474 26.49 -8.10 -5.21
N GLY A 475 25.79 -8.15 -4.08
CA GLY A 475 25.53 -6.98 -3.25
C GLY A 475 25.38 -7.34 -1.78
N ALA A 476 25.72 -6.38 -0.92
CA ALA A 476 25.51 -6.47 0.52
C ALA A 476 25.18 -5.10 1.11
N ARG A 477 24.40 -5.11 2.19
CA ARG A 477 24.06 -3.96 3.02
C ARG A 477 24.15 -4.35 4.48
N TYR A 478 24.85 -3.54 5.26
CA TYR A 478 24.80 -3.56 6.72
C TYR A 478 23.93 -2.40 7.19
N SER A 479 22.97 -2.68 8.05
CA SER A 479 22.07 -1.70 8.65
C SER A 479 22.08 -1.84 10.16
N GLU A 480 22.10 -0.71 10.87
CA GLU A 480 21.95 -0.56 12.31
C GLU A 480 20.72 0.33 12.55
N GLU A 481 19.82 -0.11 13.42
CA GLU A 481 18.58 0.59 13.77
C GLU A 481 18.46 0.72 15.28
N ASP A 482 18.47 1.96 15.78
CA ASP A 482 18.19 2.28 17.17
C ASP A 482 16.70 2.61 17.32
N VAL A 483 15.96 1.78 18.06
CA VAL A 483 14.52 1.94 18.28
C VAL A 483 14.24 2.25 19.74
N GLU A 484 13.53 3.36 19.99
CA GLU A 484 13.02 3.71 21.31
C GLU A 484 11.49 3.81 21.27
N PHE A 485 10.83 3.24 22.26
CA PHE A 485 9.40 3.42 22.49
C PHE A 485 9.13 3.92 23.90
N LYS A 486 8.35 4.99 24.00
CA LYS A 486 8.00 5.62 25.27
C LYS A 486 6.49 5.78 25.43
N HIS A 487 5.91 5.11 26.42
CA HIS A 487 4.56 5.39 26.87
C HIS A 487 4.48 6.77 27.55
N LYS A 488 3.41 7.52 27.27
CA LYS A 488 3.12 8.80 27.94
C LYS A 488 2.31 8.57 29.23
N ALA A 489 2.22 9.60 30.07
CA ALA A 489 1.68 9.48 31.44
C ALA A 489 0.20 9.11 31.50
N ASP A 490 -0.58 9.42 30.46
CA ASP A 490 -2.01 9.10 30.33
C ASP A 490 -2.27 7.75 29.63
N ASP A 491 -1.22 7.05 29.20
CA ASP A 491 -1.33 5.70 28.66
C ASP A 491 -1.89 4.74 29.71
N VAL A 492 -2.76 3.83 29.31
CA VAL A 492 -3.48 2.91 30.20
C VAL A 492 -2.57 2.09 31.11
N TYR A 493 -1.39 1.70 30.60
CA TYR A 493 -0.43 0.91 31.37
C TYR A 493 0.40 1.74 32.34
N ILE A 494 0.58 3.04 32.09
CA ILE A 494 1.30 3.96 32.98
C ILE A 494 0.34 4.60 34.00
N ALA A 495 -0.88 4.93 33.59
CA ALA A 495 -1.88 5.54 34.44
C ALA A 495 -2.44 4.58 35.51
N ASN A 496 -2.45 3.27 35.25
CA ASN A 496 -2.90 2.25 36.18
C ASN A 496 -1.73 1.71 37.01
N PRO A 497 -1.94 1.38 38.30
CA PRO A 497 -0.88 0.79 39.10
C PRO A 497 -0.48 -0.58 38.53
N ALA A 498 0.81 -0.79 38.37
CA ALA A 498 1.35 -2.08 37.94
C ALA A 498 0.89 -3.22 38.87
N PRO A 499 0.56 -4.40 38.33
CA PRO A 499 0.28 -5.57 39.15
C PRO A 499 1.45 -5.90 40.08
N PRO A 500 1.20 -6.49 41.29
CA PRO A 500 2.26 -6.89 42.19
C PRO A 500 3.29 -7.80 41.50
N GLY A 501 4.54 -7.40 41.53
CA GLY A 501 5.65 -8.16 40.92
C GLY A 501 5.97 -7.80 39.48
N ALA A 502 5.18 -6.98 38.78
CA ALA A 502 5.51 -6.48 37.46
C ALA A 502 6.55 -5.34 37.58
N VAL A 503 7.56 -5.39 36.73
CA VAL A 503 8.56 -4.33 36.57
C VAL A 503 8.38 -3.71 35.20
N PHE A 504 7.95 -2.45 35.18
CA PHE A 504 7.81 -1.68 33.97
C PHE A 504 9.10 -0.93 33.65
N GLU A 505 9.50 -0.98 32.39
CA GLU A 505 10.58 -0.19 31.84
C GLU A 505 10.02 0.82 30.83
N ASN A 506 10.32 2.11 31.04
CA ASN A 506 9.82 3.19 30.17
C ASN A 506 10.83 4.36 30.20
N PRO A 507 11.51 4.69 29.05
CA PRO A 507 11.33 4.11 27.73
C PRO A 507 11.90 2.68 27.62
N LEU A 508 11.39 1.95 26.62
CA LEU A 508 11.98 0.73 26.09
C LEU A 508 12.91 1.10 24.95
N SER A 509 14.06 0.47 24.83
CA SER A 509 14.99 0.73 23.72
C SER A 509 15.79 -0.51 23.36
N ASP A 510 16.02 -0.71 22.07
CA ASP A 510 16.90 -1.77 21.55
C ASP A 510 17.56 -1.33 20.23
N THR A 511 18.66 -2.02 19.88
CA THR A 511 19.41 -1.82 18.63
C THR A 511 19.40 -3.09 17.80
N PHE A 512 18.88 -3.01 16.59
CA PHE A 512 18.79 -4.12 15.63
C PHE A 512 19.86 -3.97 14.55
N GLU A 513 20.72 -4.99 14.40
CA GLU A 513 21.80 -5.01 13.41
C GLU A 513 21.55 -6.12 12.39
N GLN A 514 21.52 -5.79 11.10
CA GLN A 514 21.22 -6.77 10.06
C GLN A 514 22.09 -6.63 8.81
N VAL A 515 22.36 -7.78 8.19
CA VAL A 515 23.00 -7.87 6.89
C VAL A 515 22.00 -8.40 5.86
N SER A 516 21.68 -7.57 4.88
CA SER A 516 20.97 -7.98 3.66
C SER A 516 21.95 -8.23 2.54
N TRP A 517 21.64 -9.15 1.64
CA TRP A 517 22.51 -9.47 0.51
C TRP A 517 21.73 -9.94 -0.72
N THR A 518 22.39 -9.86 -1.87
CA THR A 518 21.91 -10.33 -3.19
C THR A 518 23.04 -11.04 -3.91
N LEU A 519 22.75 -12.23 -4.43
CA LEU A 519 23.64 -12.94 -5.34
C LEU A 519 22.82 -13.40 -6.55
N GLY A 520 23.28 -13.03 -7.76
CA GLY A 520 22.58 -13.32 -9.00
C GLY A 520 23.50 -13.82 -10.10
N LEU A 521 22.96 -14.65 -10.95
CA LEU A 521 23.55 -15.07 -12.21
C LEU A 521 22.54 -14.78 -13.30
N GLN A 522 22.96 -14.13 -14.36
CA GLN A 522 22.12 -13.82 -15.51
C GLN A 522 22.82 -14.14 -16.81
N GLN A 523 22.06 -14.63 -17.78
CA GLN A 523 22.52 -15.00 -19.09
C GLN A 523 21.64 -14.38 -20.14
N GLN A 524 22.16 -13.40 -20.88
CA GLN A 524 21.53 -12.90 -22.10
C GLN A 524 21.81 -13.88 -23.23
N LEU A 525 20.84 -14.77 -23.53
CA LEU A 525 21.00 -15.80 -24.56
C LEU A 525 20.90 -15.25 -25.99
N SER A 526 20.12 -14.20 -26.17
CA SER A 526 19.97 -13.43 -27.39
C SER A 526 19.51 -12.01 -27.02
N ASP A 527 19.42 -11.11 -28.01
CA ASP A 527 18.89 -9.75 -27.74
C ASP A 527 17.51 -9.78 -27.12
N ASP A 528 16.72 -10.83 -27.37
CA ASP A 528 15.32 -10.98 -26.96
C ASP A 528 15.12 -11.83 -25.72
N LEU A 529 16.12 -12.62 -25.24
CA LEU A 529 15.91 -13.60 -24.18
C LEU A 529 16.96 -13.51 -23.08
N LEU A 530 16.52 -13.13 -21.88
CA LEU A 530 17.27 -13.17 -20.64
C LEU A 530 16.82 -14.36 -19.79
N LEU A 531 17.76 -15.15 -19.28
CA LEU A 531 17.56 -16.10 -18.19
C LEU A 531 18.29 -15.59 -16.96
N TYR A 532 17.71 -15.79 -15.77
CA TYR A 532 18.35 -15.40 -14.52
C TYR A 532 18.04 -16.37 -13.37
N ALA A 533 18.95 -16.38 -12.39
CA ALA A 533 18.75 -16.98 -11.10
C ALA A 533 19.29 -16.02 -10.04
N VAL A 534 18.52 -15.77 -8.97
CA VAL A 534 18.89 -14.85 -7.91
C VAL A 534 18.50 -15.41 -6.56
N THR A 535 19.30 -15.15 -5.53
CA THR A 535 18.96 -15.37 -4.14
C THR A 535 19.24 -14.11 -3.36
N ARG A 536 18.31 -13.77 -2.46
CA ARG A 536 18.32 -12.49 -1.72
C ARG A 536 17.94 -12.72 -0.27
N ARG A 537 18.48 -11.89 0.61
CA ARG A 537 18.06 -11.79 2.00
C ARG A 537 17.67 -10.35 2.31
N SER A 538 16.53 -10.18 2.94
CA SER A 538 16.02 -8.94 3.51
C SER A 538 15.51 -9.18 4.92
N TYR A 539 15.25 -8.11 5.66
CA TYR A 539 14.70 -8.18 7.00
C TYR A 539 13.61 -7.14 7.21
N ARG A 540 12.76 -7.40 8.19
CA ARG A 540 11.84 -6.44 8.78
C ARG A 540 12.29 -6.19 10.22
N SER A 541 12.40 -4.91 10.59
CA SER A 541 12.90 -4.48 11.89
C SER A 541 12.08 -5.03 13.04
N GLY A 542 12.73 -5.35 14.13
CA GLY A 542 12.09 -5.54 15.42
C GLY A 542 11.56 -4.23 15.99
N GLY A 543 10.95 -4.28 17.16
CA GLY A 543 10.39 -3.10 17.81
C GLY A 543 9.56 -3.40 19.04
N PHE A 544 8.69 -2.45 19.40
CA PHE A 544 7.92 -2.52 20.63
C PHE A 544 6.41 -2.48 20.35
N ASN A 545 5.68 -3.27 21.13
CA ASN A 545 4.22 -3.38 21.04
C ASN A 545 3.55 -2.17 21.67
N TYR A 546 2.99 -1.31 20.83
CA TYR A 546 2.29 -0.09 21.22
C TYR A 546 1.09 -0.35 22.17
N PHE A 547 0.37 -1.46 21.92
CA PHE A 547 -0.81 -1.86 22.69
C PHE A 547 -0.50 -2.91 23.77
N ALA A 548 0.72 -2.95 24.28
CA ALA A 548 1.12 -3.88 25.33
C ALA A 548 1.74 -3.14 26.54
N PRO A 549 1.67 -3.70 27.76
CA PRO A 549 2.35 -3.11 28.89
C PRO A 549 3.88 -3.11 28.69
N PRO A 550 4.59 -2.09 29.15
CA PRO A 550 6.04 -1.97 29.01
C PRO A 550 6.80 -2.96 29.92
N LEU A 551 6.61 -4.24 29.71
CA LEU A 551 7.25 -5.31 30.43
C LEU A 551 8.57 -5.68 29.79
N ALA A 552 9.68 -5.44 30.47
CA ALA A 552 11.01 -5.85 30.03
C ALA A 552 11.20 -7.38 30.13
N GLY A 553 11.97 -7.95 29.18
CA GLY A 553 12.54 -9.29 29.27
C GLY A 553 11.62 -10.45 28.89
N PHE A 554 10.53 -10.21 28.18
CA PHE A 554 9.66 -11.27 27.67
C PHE A 554 9.87 -11.60 26.16
N GLY A 555 10.72 -10.85 25.46
CA GLY A 555 11.13 -11.15 24.07
C GLY A 555 9.99 -11.63 23.16
N ASN A 556 10.22 -12.78 22.53
CA ASN A 556 9.28 -13.38 21.57
C ASN A 556 7.95 -13.88 22.17
N GLU A 557 7.82 -13.93 23.49
CA GLU A 557 6.60 -14.45 24.15
C GLU A 557 5.46 -13.41 24.22
N GLY A 558 5.49 -12.36 23.38
CA GLY A 558 4.42 -11.37 23.30
C GLY A 558 4.42 -10.37 24.44
N GLY A 559 5.62 -10.01 24.92
CA GLY A 559 5.85 -8.88 25.82
C GLY A 559 5.77 -7.55 25.08
N ALA A 560 6.43 -6.54 25.64
CA ALA A 560 6.50 -5.24 24.99
C ALA A 560 7.32 -5.25 23.70
N GLU A 561 8.26 -6.20 23.53
CA GLU A 561 9.22 -6.26 22.43
C GLU A 561 8.89 -7.44 21.48
N TYR A 562 9.15 -7.23 20.19
CA TYR A 562 9.21 -8.28 19.18
C TYR A 562 10.51 -8.17 18.37
N GLN A 563 11.03 -9.30 17.93
CA GLN A 563 12.29 -9.40 17.24
C GLN A 563 12.15 -9.17 15.73
N GLU A 564 13.28 -9.01 15.04
CA GLU A 564 13.32 -8.87 13.59
C GLU A 564 12.89 -10.16 12.86
N GLU A 565 12.22 -9.99 11.73
CA GLU A 565 11.87 -11.02 10.78
C GLU A 565 12.89 -11.06 9.65
N LYS A 566 13.27 -12.26 9.16
CA LYS A 566 14.25 -12.45 8.10
C LYS A 566 13.66 -13.28 6.97
N ALA A 567 13.64 -12.72 5.76
CA ALA A 567 13.19 -13.39 4.54
C ALA A 567 14.38 -13.70 3.63
N THR A 568 14.53 -14.96 3.25
CA THR A 568 15.54 -15.42 2.28
C THR A 568 14.84 -16.12 1.13
N ASP A 569 15.08 -15.67 -0.11
CA ASP A 569 14.48 -16.25 -1.29
C ASP A 569 15.50 -16.88 -2.25
N PHE A 570 14.97 -17.72 -3.13
CA PHE A 570 15.62 -18.17 -4.35
C PHE A 570 14.62 -18.05 -5.49
N GLU A 571 15.00 -17.35 -6.57
CA GLU A 571 14.16 -17.10 -7.72
C GLU A 571 14.91 -17.47 -9.01
N VAL A 572 14.23 -18.13 -9.92
CA VAL A 572 14.69 -18.33 -11.30
C VAL A 572 13.66 -17.77 -12.25
N GLY A 573 14.11 -17.12 -13.32
CA GLY A 573 13.18 -16.52 -14.26
C GLY A 573 13.72 -16.43 -15.68
N ALA A 574 12.78 -16.16 -16.59
CA ALA A 574 13.02 -15.90 -17.99
C ALA A 574 12.25 -14.66 -18.42
N LYS A 575 12.89 -13.79 -19.19
CA LYS A 575 12.26 -12.63 -19.82
C LYS A 575 12.53 -12.68 -21.31
N TRP A 576 11.45 -12.67 -22.06
CA TRP A 576 11.49 -12.67 -23.51
C TRP A 576 10.67 -11.51 -24.07
N GLU A 577 11.28 -10.75 -24.98
CA GLU A 577 10.64 -9.68 -25.72
C GLU A 577 11.08 -9.70 -27.17
N GLY A 578 10.15 -9.90 -28.11
CA GLY A 578 10.47 -10.05 -29.49
C GLY A 578 9.24 -10.28 -30.36
N THR A 579 9.36 -11.05 -31.42
CA THR A 579 8.23 -11.40 -32.30
C THR A 579 7.94 -12.89 -32.25
N ALA A 580 6.70 -13.25 -32.01
CA ALA A 580 6.20 -14.63 -32.17
C ALA A 580 5.70 -14.83 -33.62
N GLY A 581 6.60 -15.24 -34.52
CA GLY A 581 6.41 -15.09 -35.96
C GLY A 581 6.56 -13.63 -36.36
N ASP A 582 5.46 -13.01 -36.84
CA ASP A 582 5.42 -11.57 -37.18
C ASP A 582 4.67 -10.74 -36.15
N VAL A 583 4.31 -11.32 -34.97
CA VAL A 583 3.48 -10.69 -33.96
C VAL A 583 4.35 -10.24 -32.82
N PRO A 584 4.41 -8.92 -32.49
CA PRO A 584 5.12 -8.41 -31.33
C PRO A 584 4.56 -8.98 -30.03
N ALA A 585 5.44 -9.50 -29.16
CA ALA A 585 5.04 -10.09 -27.89
C ALA A 585 6.14 -10.00 -26.84
N ARG A 586 5.74 -9.99 -25.56
CA ARG A 586 6.61 -10.06 -24.39
C ARG A 586 6.06 -11.11 -23.42
N LEU A 587 6.94 -11.88 -22.80
CA LEU A 587 6.61 -12.89 -21.81
C LEU A 587 7.67 -12.90 -20.71
N ASN A 588 7.23 -12.77 -19.47
CA ASN A 588 8.04 -12.90 -18.28
C ASN A 588 7.53 -14.07 -17.42
N ILE A 589 8.45 -14.86 -16.89
CA ILE A 589 8.15 -15.99 -16.01
C ILE A 589 9.14 -15.94 -14.84
N ALA A 590 8.62 -16.08 -13.62
CA ALA A 590 9.42 -16.23 -12.41
C ALA A 590 8.88 -17.41 -11.57
N LEU A 591 9.81 -18.24 -11.06
CA LEU A 591 9.55 -19.30 -10.11
C LEU A 591 10.36 -18.99 -8.86
N TYR A 592 9.73 -19.02 -7.68
CA TYR A 592 10.40 -18.66 -6.45
C TYR A 592 10.05 -19.57 -5.28
N THR A 593 10.98 -19.63 -4.34
CA THR A 593 10.75 -20.15 -2.98
C THR A 593 11.36 -19.17 -1.98
N MET A 594 10.71 -18.98 -0.85
CA MET A 594 11.13 -18.06 0.20
C MET A 594 10.90 -18.71 1.55
N THR A 595 11.91 -18.67 2.41
CA THR A 595 11.81 -19.02 3.82
C THR A 595 11.83 -17.76 4.64
N ILE A 596 10.94 -17.67 5.65
CA ILE A 596 10.85 -16.54 6.55
C ILE A 596 11.03 -17.07 7.96
N GLU A 597 12.07 -16.57 8.62
CA GLU A 597 12.39 -16.84 10.02
C GLU A 597 11.81 -15.73 10.89
N ASP A 598 11.25 -16.09 12.05
CA ASP A 598 10.71 -15.16 13.06
C ASP A 598 9.65 -14.21 12.48
N ILE A 599 8.71 -14.74 11.69
CA ILE A 599 7.71 -13.92 11.00
C ILE A 599 6.82 -13.17 11.99
N GLN A 600 6.70 -11.85 11.80
CA GLN A 600 5.91 -10.98 12.67
C GLN A 600 4.41 -11.11 12.36
N ARG A 601 3.62 -11.55 13.35
CA ARG A 601 2.16 -11.67 13.28
C ARG A 601 1.49 -11.10 14.52
N SER A 602 0.26 -10.62 14.37
CA SER A 602 -0.50 -10.07 15.49
C SER A 602 -1.38 -11.11 16.15
N ASN A 603 -1.50 -10.99 17.46
CA ASN A 603 -2.48 -11.69 18.27
C ASN A 603 -3.21 -10.69 19.20
N TYR A 604 -4.49 -10.97 19.46
CA TYR A 604 -5.31 -10.14 20.33
C TYR A 604 -5.55 -10.86 21.63
N VAL A 605 -5.09 -10.27 22.72
CA VAL A 605 -5.11 -10.87 24.04
C VAL A 605 -5.58 -9.86 25.09
N SER A 606 -5.98 -10.35 26.26
CA SER A 606 -6.22 -9.50 27.43
C SER A 606 -5.04 -9.62 28.39
N ILE A 607 -4.33 -8.52 28.62
CA ILE A 607 -3.21 -8.44 29.54
C ILE A 607 -3.57 -7.47 30.67
N PHE A 608 -3.54 -7.96 31.92
CA PHE A 608 -3.96 -7.18 33.10
C PHE A 608 -5.37 -6.59 33.01
N GLY A 609 -6.26 -7.27 32.30
CA GLY A 609 -7.63 -6.82 32.08
C GLY A 609 -7.78 -5.70 31.04
N GLN A 610 -6.72 -5.37 30.31
CA GLN A 610 -6.73 -4.44 29.19
C GLN A 610 -6.62 -5.23 27.88
N LEU A 611 -7.26 -4.72 26.83
CA LEU A 611 -7.13 -5.26 25.50
C LEU A 611 -5.74 -4.93 24.94
N ALA A 612 -5.04 -5.91 24.46
CA ALA A 612 -3.73 -5.77 23.85
C ALA A 612 -3.69 -6.42 22.46
N GLY A 613 -3.32 -5.63 21.45
CA GLY A 613 -2.89 -6.14 20.16
C GLY A 613 -1.36 -6.27 20.18
N ILE A 614 -0.87 -7.49 20.26
CA ILE A 614 0.57 -7.76 20.34
C ILE A 614 1.09 -8.38 19.06
N THR A 615 2.23 -7.88 18.59
CA THR A 615 3.04 -8.55 17.58
C THR A 615 3.94 -9.57 18.25
N VAL A 616 3.94 -10.78 17.72
CA VAL A 616 4.80 -11.89 18.15
C VAL A 616 5.58 -12.42 16.96
N ASN A 617 6.68 -13.14 17.22
CA ASN A 617 7.46 -13.79 16.18
C ASN A 617 7.03 -15.26 16.07
N VAL A 618 6.41 -15.62 14.95
CA VAL A 618 6.10 -17.03 14.61
C VAL A 618 7.37 -17.64 14.01
N PRO A 619 7.80 -18.84 14.45
CA PRO A 619 9.15 -19.30 14.18
C PRO A 619 9.52 -19.42 12.71
N GLU A 620 8.69 -20.07 11.88
CA GLU A 620 9.05 -20.27 10.47
C GLU A 620 7.84 -20.37 9.55
N SER A 621 8.00 -19.82 8.35
CA SER A 621 7.08 -20.05 7.23
C SER A 621 7.82 -20.27 5.91
N GLU A 622 7.18 -21.02 5.01
CA GLU A 622 7.66 -21.26 3.65
C GLU A 622 6.64 -20.78 2.64
N ILE A 623 7.13 -20.10 1.59
CA ILE A 623 6.32 -19.60 0.49
C ILE A 623 6.92 -20.04 -0.83
N LYS A 624 6.11 -20.61 -1.72
CA LYS A 624 6.49 -21.02 -3.07
C LYS A 624 5.53 -20.46 -4.08
N GLY A 625 6.02 -20.14 -5.26
CA GLY A 625 5.10 -19.61 -6.27
C GLY A 625 5.65 -19.54 -7.68
N VAL A 626 4.71 -19.19 -8.56
CA VAL A 626 4.95 -18.97 -9.98
C VAL A 626 4.25 -17.68 -10.39
N GLU A 627 4.95 -16.82 -11.11
CA GLU A 627 4.41 -15.61 -11.69
C GLU A 627 4.66 -15.62 -13.20
N ILE A 628 3.61 -15.34 -13.97
CA ILE A 628 3.67 -15.27 -15.43
C ILE A 628 2.95 -14.00 -15.84
N ASP A 629 3.58 -13.16 -16.63
CA ASP A 629 2.93 -12.04 -17.29
C ASP A 629 3.37 -11.93 -18.75
N GLY A 630 2.45 -11.51 -19.60
CA GLY A 630 2.73 -11.36 -21.02
C GLY A 630 1.74 -10.45 -21.73
N VAL A 631 2.22 -9.89 -22.83
CA VAL A 631 1.43 -9.09 -23.76
C VAL A 631 1.76 -9.49 -25.19
N ILE A 632 0.76 -9.47 -26.05
CA ILE A 632 0.88 -9.75 -27.48
C ILE A 632 0.02 -8.75 -28.26
N ASN A 633 0.57 -8.24 -29.36
CA ASN A 633 -0.10 -7.32 -30.29
C ASN A 633 -0.37 -8.03 -31.63
N PRO A 634 -1.45 -8.86 -31.73
CA PRO A 634 -1.74 -9.63 -32.94
C PRO A 634 -1.93 -8.77 -34.18
N THR A 635 -2.36 -7.54 -33.99
CA THR A 635 -2.51 -6.52 -35.02
C THR A 635 -2.18 -5.14 -34.43
N GLN A 636 -2.03 -4.13 -35.27
CA GLN A 636 -1.80 -2.76 -34.83
C GLN A 636 -2.98 -2.13 -34.05
N TRP A 637 -4.16 -2.77 -34.13
CA TRP A 637 -5.38 -2.29 -33.46
C TRP A 637 -5.83 -3.18 -32.31
N LEU A 638 -5.11 -4.25 -31.97
CA LEU A 638 -5.48 -5.18 -30.89
C LEU A 638 -4.24 -5.50 -30.04
N SER A 639 -4.32 -5.20 -28.74
CA SER A 639 -3.39 -5.66 -27.71
C SER A 639 -4.11 -6.59 -26.75
N LEU A 640 -3.51 -7.73 -26.46
CA LEU A 640 -3.99 -8.71 -25.48
C LEU A 640 -2.93 -8.92 -24.43
N GLY A 641 -3.31 -8.94 -23.17
CA GLY A 641 -2.39 -9.24 -22.07
C GLY A 641 -2.99 -10.16 -21.04
N ALA A 642 -2.12 -10.89 -20.36
CA ALA A 642 -2.48 -11.76 -19.26
C ALA A 642 -1.37 -11.75 -18.21
N SER A 643 -1.78 -11.80 -16.95
CA SER A 643 -0.87 -11.97 -15.82
C SER A 643 -1.50 -12.92 -14.82
N VAL A 644 -0.71 -13.87 -14.29
CA VAL A 644 -1.16 -14.90 -13.35
C VAL A 644 -0.09 -15.07 -12.27
N ALA A 645 -0.53 -15.15 -11.03
CA ALA A 645 0.29 -15.49 -9.88
C ALA A 645 -0.32 -16.69 -9.15
N TYR A 646 0.51 -17.68 -8.86
CA TYR A 646 0.24 -18.75 -7.93
C TYR A 646 1.17 -18.63 -6.74
N THR A 647 0.63 -18.70 -5.52
CA THR A 647 1.41 -18.63 -4.28
C THR A 647 0.87 -19.64 -3.30
N ASP A 648 1.73 -20.56 -2.88
CA ASP A 648 1.50 -21.49 -1.77
C ASP A 648 2.30 -20.98 -0.57
N ALA A 649 1.61 -20.53 0.48
CA ALA A 649 2.19 -19.94 1.67
C ALA A 649 1.67 -20.69 2.91
N GLN A 650 2.59 -21.14 3.77
CA GLN A 650 2.24 -21.89 4.96
C GLN A 650 3.21 -21.63 6.11
N PHE A 651 2.73 -21.70 7.35
CA PHE A 651 3.59 -21.80 8.52
C PHE A 651 4.12 -23.23 8.61
N THR A 652 5.44 -23.38 8.73
CA THR A 652 6.11 -24.66 8.89
C THR A 652 6.39 -24.98 10.36
N ASP A 653 6.52 -23.92 11.17
CA ASP A 653 6.51 -23.97 12.64
C ASP A 653 5.64 -22.78 13.11
N SER A 654 4.51 -23.06 13.79
CA SER A 654 3.45 -22.10 14.02
C SER A 654 3.12 -21.84 15.49
N ALA A 655 3.65 -22.63 16.41
CA ALA A 655 3.30 -22.55 17.81
C ALA A 655 4.06 -21.43 18.54
N VAL A 656 3.33 -20.54 19.18
CA VAL A 656 3.90 -19.41 19.94
C VAL A 656 3.29 -19.35 21.33
N SER A 657 4.13 -19.31 22.36
CA SER A 657 3.72 -18.99 23.71
C SER A 657 3.46 -17.49 23.82
N VAL A 658 2.30 -17.11 24.37
CA VAL A 658 1.91 -15.72 24.59
C VAL A 658 1.73 -15.51 26.08
N LEU A 659 2.24 -14.38 26.60
CA LEU A 659 2.16 -13.99 28.01
C LEU A 659 0.83 -14.31 28.66
N GLN A 660 0.86 -15.16 29.71
CA GLN A 660 -0.32 -15.54 30.53
C GLN A 660 -1.46 -16.19 29.74
N ASN A 661 -1.27 -16.48 28.45
CA ASN A 661 -2.22 -17.15 27.59
C ASN A 661 -1.72 -18.55 27.23
N PRO A 662 -2.61 -19.48 26.87
CA PRO A 662 -2.18 -20.75 26.32
C PRO A 662 -1.42 -20.53 25.01
N GLU A 663 -0.59 -21.52 24.64
CA GLU A 663 0.09 -21.55 23.35
C GLU A 663 -0.91 -21.37 22.21
N VAL A 664 -0.56 -20.51 21.24
CA VAL A 664 -1.35 -20.17 20.06
C VAL A 664 -0.70 -20.80 18.84
N ASP A 665 -1.45 -21.62 18.13
CA ASP A 665 -1.08 -22.07 16.79
C ASP A 665 -1.56 -21.05 15.76
N PHE A 666 -0.65 -20.50 14.98
CA PHE A 666 -0.99 -19.66 13.84
C PHE A 666 -1.50 -20.55 12.70
N GLY A 667 -2.72 -20.27 12.26
CA GLY A 667 -3.48 -21.07 11.32
C GLY A 667 -3.29 -20.67 9.87
N PRO A 668 -4.33 -20.36 9.09
CA PRO A 668 -4.15 -20.09 7.66
C PRO A 668 -3.29 -18.85 7.43
N TYR A 669 -2.57 -18.85 6.30
CA TYR A 669 -1.77 -17.71 5.89
C TYR A 669 -2.68 -16.56 5.46
N PRO A 670 -2.53 -15.33 6.02
CA PRO A 670 -3.48 -14.26 5.78
C PRO A 670 -3.17 -13.50 4.49
N ASP A 671 -4.20 -12.88 3.90
CA ASP A 671 -4.17 -11.94 2.79
C ASP A 671 -3.54 -12.48 1.50
N GLN A 672 -3.38 -13.78 1.38
CA GLN A 672 -2.78 -14.43 0.24
C GLN A 672 -3.79 -15.40 -0.41
N PRO A 673 -4.38 -15.07 -1.57
CA PRO A 673 -5.09 -16.06 -2.39
C PRO A 673 -4.08 -17.00 -3.05
N ASP A 674 -4.39 -18.30 -3.17
CA ASP A 674 -3.53 -19.26 -3.86
C ASP A 674 -3.33 -18.86 -5.32
N TRP A 675 -4.38 -18.39 -5.99
CA TRP A 675 -4.36 -17.90 -7.36
C TRP A 675 -4.93 -16.51 -7.48
N SER A 676 -4.23 -15.67 -8.22
CA SER A 676 -4.75 -14.41 -8.72
C SER A 676 -4.32 -14.19 -10.17
N GLY A 677 -5.15 -13.54 -10.97
CA GLY A 677 -4.81 -13.28 -12.34
C GLY A 677 -5.64 -12.17 -12.96
N SER A 678 -5.09 -11.53 -13.98
CA SER A 678 -5.80 -10.56 -14.80
C SER A 678 -5.60 -10.87 -16.28
N VAL A 679 -6.60 -10.56 -17.07
CA VAL A 679 -6.51 -10.55 -18.54
C VAL A 679 -7.09 -9.24 -19.05
N PHE A 680 -6.52 -8.73 -20.13
CA PHE A 680 -7.10 -7.58 -20.80
C PHE A 680 -7.12 -7.75 -22.32
N ALA A 681 -8.09 -7.06 -22.93
CA ALA A 681 -8.13 -6.82 -24.36
C ALA A 681 -8.31 -5.33 -24.60
N ASP A 682 -7.43 -4.73 -25.39
CA ASP A 682 -7.45 -3.31 -25.78
C ASP A 682 -7.56 -3.20 -27.29
N LEU A 683 -8.60 -2.57 -27.76
CA LEU A 683 -8.96 -2.45 -29.17
C LEU A 683 -8.93 -0.97 -29.55
N SER A 684 -8.13 -0.60 -30.53
CA SER A 684 -8.10 0.74 -31.11
C SER A 684 -8.66 0.69 -32.55
N PHE A 685 -9.45 1.68 -32.95
CA PHE A 685 -10.04 1.72 -34.29
C PHE A 685 -10.26 3.16 -34.75
N PRO A 686 -10.03 3.46 -36.04
CA PRO A 686 -10.34 4.78 -36.58
C PRO A 686 -11.87 4.98 -36.64
N ILE A 687 -12.36 6.13 -36.16
CA ILE A 687 -13.76 6.54 -36.27
C ILE A 687 -13.96 7.41 -37.51
N THR A 688 -13.10 8.41 -37.69
CA THR A 688 -13.03 9.30 -38.84
C THR A 688 -11.57 9.75 -39.01
N ASP A 689 -11.27 10.50 -40.11
CA ASP A 689 -10.00 11.17 -40.23
C ASP A 689 -9.82 12.13 -39.04
N GLY A 690 -8.76 11.91 -38.23
CA GLY A 690 -8.45 12.71 -37.04
C GLY A 690 -9.10 12.29 -35.72
N LEU A 691 -9.91 11.20 -35.70
CA LEU A 691 -10.52 10.63 -34.50
C LEU A 691 -10.28 9.14 -34.39
N GLU A 692 -9.78 8.71 -33.25
CA GLU A 692 -9.60 7.30 -32.87
C GLU A 692 -10.54 6.91 -31.73
N GLY A 693 -11.10 5.70 -31.83
CA GLY A 693 -11.86 5.06 -30.77
C GLY A 693 -11.03 3.97 -30.10
N SER A 694 -11.20 3.80 -28.80
CA SER A 694 -10.64 2.65 -28.10
C SER A 694 -11.67 1.97 -27.19
N LEU A 695 -11.61 0.65 -27.14
CA LEU A 695 -12.40 -0.19 -26.23
C LEU A 695 -11.46 -1.12 -25.47
N ARG A 696 -11.49 -1.03 -24.16
CA ARG A 696 -10.70 -1.89 -23.27
C ARG A 696 -11.62 -2.65 -22.32
N ALA A 697 -11.28 -3.92 -22.09
CA ALA A 697 -11.88 -4.76 -21.08
C ALA A 697 -10.76 -5.37 -20.22
N ASP A 698 -10.86 -5.24 -18.93
CA ASP A 698 -9.97 -5.85 -17.94
C ASP A 698 -10.79 -6.80 -17.06
N VAL A 699 -10.29 -8.00 -16.84
CA VAL A 699 -10.91 -9.01 -15.96
C VAL A 699 -9.84 -9.46 -14.96
N TYR A 700 -10.11 -9.24 -13.68
CA TYR A 700 -9.31 -9.76 -12.58
C TYR A 700 -10.07 -10.85 -11.84
N SER A 701 -9.39 -11.93 -11.43
CA SER A 701 -9.97 -12.99 -10.61
C SER A 701 -8.98 -13.48 -9.56
N GLN A 702 -9.48 -13.82 -8.38
CA GLN A 702 -8.71 -14.49 -7.34
C GLN A 702 -9.51 -15.60 -6.66
N THR A 703 -8.79 -16.58 -6.08
CA THR A 703 -9.36 -17.58 -5.21
C THR A 703 -9.69 -16.99 -3.82
N SER A 704 -10.34 -17.78 -2.97
CA SER A 704 -10.59 -17.40 -1.58
C SER A 704 -9.28 -17.16 -0.83
N SER A 705 -9.33 -16.29 0.18
CA SER A 705 -8.23 -16.00 1.08
C SER A 705 -8.72 -15.85 2.51
N TYR A 706 -7.79 -15.74 3.46
CA TYR A 706 -8.10 -15.49 4.87
C TYR A 706 -7.65 -14.07 5.24
N PHE A 707 -8.38 -13.40 6.12
CA PHE A 707 -7.99 -12.06 6.58
C PHE A 707 -7.29 -12.06 7.95
N SER A 708 -7.12 -13.23 8.57
CA SER A 708 -6.43 -13.38 9.85
C SER A 708 -5.73 -14.73 9.91
N SER A 709 -4.56 -14.77 10.56
CA SER A 709 -3.78 -15.97 10.80
C SER A 709 -4.16 -16.70 12.11
N THR A 710 -5.03 -16.14 12.93
CA THR A 710 -5.46 -16.73 14.22
C THR A 710 -6.95 -17.05 14.27
N ALA A 711 -7.77 -16.41 13.43
CA ALA A 711 -9.23 -16.54 13.50
C ALA A 711 -9.75 -17.95 13.15
N ASP A 712 -9.01 -18.75 12.39
CA ASP A 712 -9.41 -20.12 12.03
C ASP A 712 -9.21 -21.15 13.13
N THR A 713 -8.50 -20.78 14.20
CA THR A 713 -8.48 -21.59 15.43
C THR A 713 -9.84 -21.52 16.15
N LEU A 714 -10.72 -20.61 15.73
CA LEU A 714 -12.08 -20.41 16.21
C LEU A 714 -13.09 -20.76 15.10
N ASN A 715 -14.25 -21.25 15.48
CA ASN A 715 -15.39 -21.36 14.59
C ASN A 715 -16.37 -20.23 14.88
N PRO A 716 -16.69 -19.35 13.92
CA PRO A 716 -16.35 -19.42 12.49
C PRO A 716 -14.99 -18.80 12.16
N GLY A 717 -14.39 -19.23 11.06
CA GLY A 717 -13.08 -18.75 10.61
C GLY A 717 -13.10 -17.38 9.89
N SER A 718 -11.92 -16.99 9.39
CA SER A 718 -11.63 -15.72 8.74
C SER A 718 -11.64 -15.79 7.20
N LYS A 719 -12.17 -16.85 6.61
CA LYS A 719 -12.16 -17.06 5.17
C LYS A 719 -13.16 -16.16 4.45
N ILE A 720 -12.69 -15.47 3.41
CA ILE A 720 -13.51 -14.74 2.43
C ILE A 720 -13.45 -15.45 1.08
N ASP A 721 -14.57 -15.40 0.35
CA ASP A 721 -14.68 -16.07 -0.95
C ASP A 721 -13.83 -15.38 -2.03
N GLY A 722 -13.42 -16.15 -3.04
CA GLY A 722 -12.82 -15.61 -4.25
C GLY A 722 -13.84 -14.82 -5.07
N TYR A 723 -13.33 -13.91 -5.89
CA TYR A 723 -14.17 -13.02 -6.69
C TYR A 723 -13.58 -12.74 -8.07
N THR A 724 -14.44 -12.23 -8.96
CA THR A 724 -14.04 -11.81 -10.30
C THR A 724 -14.58 -10.42 -10.61
N ILE A 725 -13.70 -9.46 -10.90
CA ILE A 725 -14.04 -8.07 -11.23
C ILE A 725 -13.78 -7.84 -12.72
N THR A 726 -14.76 -7.25 -13.39
CA THR A 726 -14.64 -6.83 -14.79
C THR A 726 -14.77 -5.33 -14.89
N ASN A 727 -13.80 -4.67 -15.52
CA ASN A 727 -13.82 -3.24 -15.81
C ASN A 727 -13.83 -3.02 -17.33
N LEU A 728 -14.57 -2.01 -17.76
CA LEU A 728 -14.68 -1.64 -19.18
C LEU A 728 -14.34 -0.15 -19.34
N ARG A 729 -13.64 0.19 -20.42
CA ARG A 729 -13.39 1.57 -20.85
C ARG A 729 -13.72 1.72 -22.33
N LEU A 730 -14.46 2.77 -22.67
CA LEU A 730 -14.68 3.23 -24.03
C LEU A 730 -14.15 4.67 -24.12
N ALA A 731 -13.34 4.97 -25.13
CA ALA A 731 -12.86 6.32 -25.32
C ALA A 731 -12.87 6.74 -26.79
N VAL A 732 -12.91 8.05 -26.97
CA VAL A 732 -12.69 8.74 -28.24
C VAL A 732 -11.62 9.79 -27.99
N GLU A 733 -10.59 9.82 -28.86
CA GLU A 733 -9.49 10.72 -28.75
C GLU A 733 -9.14 11.34 -30.11
N SER A 734 -8.58 12.55 -30.08
CA SER A 734 -8.05 13.15 -31.29
C SER A 734 -6.74 12.49 -31.70
N GLU A 735 -6.50 12.33 -32.98
CA GLU A 735 -5.29 11.69 -33.53
C GLU A 735 -3.98 12.37 -33.08
N ASP A 736 -4.03 13.69 -32.83
CA ASP A 736 -2.91 14.47 -32.29
C ASP A 736 -2.77 14.31 -30.76
N GLY A 737 -3.64 13.53 -30.09
CA GLY A 737 -3.64 13.34 -28.65
C GLY A 737 -4.02 14.58 -27.84
N GLY A 738 -4.52 15.63 -28.47
CA GLY A 738 -4.86 16.91 -27.83
C GLY A 738 -6.05 16.83 -26.89
N TRP A 739 -7.01 15.91 -27.13
CA TRP A 739 -8.11 15.68 -26.22
C TRP A 739 -8.59 14.23 -26.23
N THR A 740 -9.14 13.82 -25.11
CA THR A 740 -9.74 12.48 -24.91
C THR A 740 -11.06 12.64 -24.16
N VAL A 741 -12.09 11.92 -24.58
CA VAL A 741 -13.32 11.70 -23.80
C VAL A 741 -13.46 10.20 -23.58
N ALA A 742 -13.57 9.78 -22.32
CA ALA A 742 -13.66 8.36 -21.95
C ALA A 742 -14.82 8.10 -21.00
N ALA A 743 -15.42 6.93 -21.13
CA ALA A 743 -16.39 6.39 -20.19
C ALA A 743 -15.84 5.11 -19.57
N TYR A 744 -16.01 4.98 -18.27
CA TYR A 744 -15.54 3.84 -17.48
C TYR A 744 -16.71 3.17 -16.78
N LEU A 745 -16.70 1.85 -16.77
CA LEU A 745 -17.60 1.01 -15.99
C LEU A 745 -16.73 0.08 -15.15
N LYS A 746 -16.61 0.37 -13.85
CA LYS A 746 -15.89 -0.47 -12.89
C LYS A 746 -16.85 -1.46 -12.25
N ASN A 747 -16.36 -2.68 -11.96
CA ASN A 747 -17.17 -3.78 -11.42
C ASN A 747 -18.48 -3.98 -12.23
N ALA A 748 -18.35 -4.18 -13.53
CA ALA A 748 -19.46 -4.15 -14.50
C ALA A 748 -20.61 -5.11 -14.15
N PHE A 749 -20.32 -6.23 -13.50
CA PHE A 749 -21.32 -7.24 -13.12
C PHE A 749 -21.85 -7.07 -11.70
N ASP A 750 -21.44 -5.99 -10.98
CA ASP A 750 -21.89 -5.67 -9.62
C ASP A 750 -21.59 -6.78 -8.60
N GLU A 751 -20.39 -7.36 -8.72
CA GLU A 751 -19.92 -8.40 -7.81
C GLU A 751 -19.77 -7.82 -6.40
N THR A 752 -20.31 -8.51 -5.41
CA THR A 752 -20.10 -8.18 -4.00
C THR A 752 -18.89 -8.95 -3.49
N TYR A 753 -17.84 -8.23 -3.09
CA TYR A 753 -16.57 -8.81 -2.66
C TYR A 753 -16.01 -8.07 -1.46
N TYR A 754 -15.02 -8.69 -0.80
CA TYR A 754 -14.38 -8.14 0.39
C TYR A 754 -12.87 -7.97 0.17
N VAL A 755 -12.33 -6.85 0.67
CA VAL A 755 -10.92 -6.46 0.49
C VAL A 755 -10.07 -6.64 1.75
N GLY A 756 -10.65 -7.20 2.81
CA GLY A 756 -9.99 -7.45 4.08
C GLY A 756 -10.98 -7.66 5.19
N GLY A 757 -10.49 -7.77 6.42
CA GLY A 757 -11.31 -7.97 7.60
C GLY A 757 -10.49 -7.94 8.89
N ILE A 758 -11.19 -8.05 10.03
CA ILE A 758 -10.62 -8.06 11.37
C ILE A 758 -11.08 -9.31 12.09
N GLY A 759 -10.14 -10.08 12.61
CA GLY A 759 -10.39 -11.33 13.33
C GLY A 759 -10.60 -11.10 14.83
N PHE A 760 -11.76 -10.57 15.24
CA PHE A 760 -12.07 -10.26 16.64
C PHE A 760 -12.92 -11.31 17.36
N ALA A 761 -13.13 -12.48 16.77
CA ALA A 761 -14.01 -13.49 17.34
C ALA A 761 -13.58 -13.97 18.74
N SER A 762 -12.28 -14.00 19.03
CA SER A 762 -11.75 -14.38 20.36
C SER A 762 -12.06 -13.37 21.46
N LEU A 763 -12.24 -12.10 21.12
CA LEU A 763 -12.46 -11.01 22.08
C LEU A 763 -13.91 -10.56 22.12
N PHE A 764 -14.51 -10.33 20.95
CA PHE A 764 -15.83 -9.73 20.80
C PHE A 764 -16.87 -10.67 20.18
N ALA A 765 -16.51 -11.94 19.98
CA ALA A 765 -17.36 -12.98 19.39
C ALA A 765 -17.74 -12.73 17.92
N VAL A 766 -17.13 -11.78 17.25
CA VAL A 766 -17.46 -11.40 15.86
C VAL A 766 -16.20 -11.21 15.03
N ASN A 767 -16.25 -11.67 13.80
CA ASN A 767 -15.30 -11.28 12.76
C ASN A 767 -16.00 -10.27 11.84
N THR A 768 -15.26 -9.25 11.41
CA THR A 768 -15.78 -8.23 10.52
C THR A 768 -15.01 -8.19 9.20
N VAL A 769 -15.66 -7.70 8.14
CA VAL A 769 -15.07 -7.56 6.80
C VAL A 769 -15.29 -6.17 6.25
N ILE A 770 -14.43 -5.76 5.32
CA ILE A 770 -14.50 -4.50 4.62
C ILE A 770 -14.90 -4.80 3.16
N PRO A 771 -16.05 -4.29 2.67
CA PRO A 771 -16.48 -4.53 1.30
C PRO A 771 -15.63 -3.76 0.29
N GLY A 772 -15.48 -4.33 -0.90
CA GLY A 772 -14.98 -3.62 -2.06
C GLY A 772 -16.05 -2.71 -2.68
N ALA A 773 -15.65 -1.89 -3.64
CA ALA A 773 -16.57 -0.95 -4.29
C ALA A 773 -17.63 -1.67 -5.14
N PRO A 774 -18.90 -1.24 -5.10
CA PRO A 774 -19.95 -1.75 -6.00
C PRO A 774 -19.68 -1.30 -7.44
N ARG A 775 -20.56 -1.67 -8.38
CA ARG A 775 -20.49 -1.15 -9.75
C ARG A 775 -20.56 0.37 -9.76
N THR A 776 -19.64 1.00 -10.52
CA THR A 776 -19.61 2.45 -10.71
C THR A 776 -19.33 2.81 -12.16
N TYR A 777 -19.93 3.92 -12.64
CA TYR A 777 -19.60 4.52 -13.92
C TYR A 777 -19.06 5.92 -13.74
N MET A 778 -18.14 6.28 -14.63
CA MET A 778 -17.52 7.60 -14.67
C MET A 778 -17.31 8.03 -16.12
N VAL A 779 -17.34 9.33 -16.35
CA VAL A 779 -16.99 9.96 -17.64
C VAL A 779 -15.87 10.94 -17.38
N GLU A 780 -14.84 10.89 -18.22
CA GLU A 780 -13.69 11.79 -18.22
C GLU A 780 -13.68 12.64 -19.49
N ALA A 781 -13.29 13.89 -19.36
CA ALA A 781 -12.85 14.73 -20.46
C ALA A 781 -11.46 15.28 -20.11
N ARG A 782 -10.48 15.05 -20.99
CA ARG A 782 -9.10 15.50 -20.83
C ARG A 782 -8.68 16.33 -22.03
N TYR A 783 -7.95 17.40 -21.78
CA TYR A 783 -7.36 18.27 -22.78
C TYR A 783 -5.88 18.49 -22.48
N LYS A 784 -5.03 18.34 -23.50
CA LYS A 784 -3.60 18.66 -23.47
C LYS A 784 -3.34 19.91 -24.30
N PHE A 785 -2.44 20.76 -23.86
CA PHE A 785 -2.13 22.05 -24.51
C PHE A 785 -0.64 22.37 -24.48
#